data_e7dd84ce8322302dc39371382b126476
#
_entry.id   e7dd84ce8322302dc39371382b126476
#
_cell.length_a   1.000
_cell.length_b   1.000
_cell.length_c   1.000
_cell.angle_alpha   90.00
_cell.angle_beta   90.00
_cell.angle_gamma   90.00
#
_symmetry.space_group_name_H-M   'P 1'
#
loop_
_entity.id
_entity.type
_entity.pdbx_description
1 polymer ?
#
loop_
_entity_poly.entity_id
_entity_poly.type
_entity_poly.pdbx_seq_one_letter_code
_entity_poly.pdbx_strand_id
1 'polypeptide(L)'
;AGLAPGAGNASTAMALARSILAHEISKEPALRREVRTLFRLSALLDVEPNERGMTRIDEAHPYYNFKFLRGKPISAVLQNASQFLQMVHAEEERLVHVTLRLPTDTASKLEQRLQEQYVSDGVSALSQAWNEERRAVVEEVCASFLLPLGRAWAREWLVEECRESLLRHCEQRLTQRVEGGPVQSAGMLSRQRDPNWDEHVSRVPRVLAVSHGSGDPRTSQIVAVSLDEDGHLIERATFDSLRAPLVQDEEADDPRAGFVELIKRRHPDVVVVNGFSARSQDLKMTVKSLVDAAYDERVREEGLEGLAAQHLRMDVVSVYDDVARLYQHSARAADEFPELSVLARYCVGLARYAQSPVNEFAALGADVTAVQFDPAQRLLPADRLRASLERAIVMLVNDIGLDLQTALTNTYVQHMLPFIAGLGPRKAQALLNGIRTRLDGIVVNREVLVRRGILTFVVWNNAASFLRIDQDAAADAADEDAQPDVLDATRIHPEDYDFPRQMARDALNKHEEDLEGEHPSVACAEIMEDARPSEKLAALDLDNYAAMLWERRGLRKRLTLLTCKQELIRPYDDWRPPQLLPTAEELFMMFTGETRRSLAEGYVVPVVVTRIEEGRDIEGLLRVRLEAGMDGVIVGRDIMPGYNSRDVRLRRLFRSGQALNAVVVHLDIQRMRAELSLRAEAFEHVNPAQGRTPVDAMYFDHERAQLAIDAAEERARRRHQNRIGRRVIDHPNFHNFNAIQAQNFLATQPRGSVVVRPSSRGMDHLAVTWKVDDGVYQHIDVLELDKENDYALGRILRVADMGSYADLDDLIVNHVRPMASMVEMMMNHEKYKGADEQALHTYLTNVSLANPTRSVYAFGLNKQHPGYFDLAFKANSQAPIQTWPVKVLPGAFKLGQATQLADVAALTNAFKTQYMAQTSGGRGDRTSAPHGGMTPGYYLSLIHI
;
A
#
# COMPACT_ATOMS: atom_id res chain seq x y z
N ALA A 1 21.33 64.20 16.48
CA ALA A 1 22.18 63.15 15.94
C ALA A 1 22.07 63.23 14.42
N GLY A 2 23.17 63.63 13.72
CA GLY A 2 23.19 63.80 12.28
C GLY A 2 23.08 62.43 11.59
N LEU A 3 22.00 62.20 10.88
CA LEU A 3 21.88 61.12 9.92
C LEU A 3 22.81 61.39 8.73
N ALA A 4 23.62 60.41 8.32
CA ALA A 4 24.49 60.51 7.16
C ALA A 4 23.64 60.84 5.90
N PRO A 5 24.18 61.65 4.96
CA PRO A 5 23.50 61.97 3.70
C PRO A 5 23.38 60.72 2.85
N GLY A 6 22.17 60.11 2.85
CA GLY A 6 21.81 58.88 2.18
C GLY A 6 20.78 58.02 2.92
N ALA A 7 20.43 58.32 4.16
CA ALA A 7 19.37 57.70 4.90
C ALA A 7 18.02 58.19 4.37
N GLY A 8 17.20 57.24 3.85
CA GLY A 8 15.87 57.53 3.36
C GLY A 8 14.98 58.26 4.38
N ASN A 9 13.78 58.64 3.96
CA ASN A 9 12.78 59.39 4.74
C ASN A 9 12.69 58.91 6.18
N ALA A 10 12.35 59.81 7.12
CA ALA A 10 12.22 59.54 8.58
C ALA A 10 11.33 58.28 8.85
N SER A 11 10.37 57.99 8.02
CA SER A 11 9.58 56.77 8.08
C SER A 11 10.37 55.47 7.84
N THR A 12 11.36 55.50 6.95
CA THR A 12 12.28 54.34 6.71
C THR A 12 13.19 54.11 7.90
N ALA A 13 13.71 55.19 8.51
CA ALA A 13 14.54 55.10 9.71
C ALA A 13 13.75 54.53 10.91
N MET A 14 12.48 54.92 11.09
CA MET A 14 11.57 54.38 12.12
C MET A 14 11.27 52.87 11.87
N ALA A 15 11.02 52.51 10.63
CA ALA A 15 10.77 51.08 10.27
C ALA A 15 12.01 50.21 10.58
N LEU A 16 13.23 50.68 10.23
CA LEU A 16 14.47 49.96 10.57
C LEU A 16 14.70 49.89 12.09
N ALA A 17 14.40 50.97 12.85
CA ALA A 17 14.49 50.96 14.30
C ALA A 17 13.50 49.94 14.93
N ARG A 18 12.28 49.86 14.42
CA ARG A 18 11.27 48.84 14.85
C ARG A 18 11.82 47.44 14.62
N SER A 19 12.31 47.17 13.41
CA SER A 19 12.84 45.85 13.05
C SER A 19 14.04 45.40 13.90
N ILE A 20 14.94 46.35 14.23
CA ILE A 20 16.05 46.06 15.14
C ILE A 20 15.55 45.73 16.54
N LEU A 21 14.61 46.49 17.08
CA LEU A 21 14.02 46.25 18.40
C LEU A 21 13.23 44.92 18.40
N ALA A 22 12.46 44.69 17.38
CA ALA A 22 11.70 43.44 17.22
C ALA A 22 12.65 42.22 17.22
N HIS A 23 13.76 42.31 16.48
CA HIS A 23 14.77 41.25 16.46
C HIS A 23 15.43 41.05 17.84
N GLU A 24 15.77 42.11 18.57
CA GLU A 24 16.33 42.01 19.93
C GLU A 24 15.32 41.38 20.91
N ILE A 25 14.09 41.83 20.94
CA ILE A 25 13.02 41.26 21.78
C ILE A 25 12.78 39.77 21.45
N SER A 26 12.84 39.43 20.17
CA SER A 26 12.64 38.04 19.72
C SER A 26 13.72 37.07 20.22
N LYS A 27 14.86 37.54 20.66
CA LYS A 27 15.95 36.72 21.23
C LYS A 27 15.72 36.37 22.71
N GLU A 28 14.80 37.07 23.39
CA GLU A 28 14.54 36.85 24.80
C GLU A 28 14.18 35.36 25.08
N PRO A 29 14.98 34.65 25.93
CA PRO A 29 14.76 33.20 26.14
C PRO A 29 13.40 32.87 26.76
N ALA A 30 12.87 33.75 27.62
CA ALA A 30 11.57 33.57 28.27
C ALA A 30 10.43 33.56 27.24
N LEU A 31 10.45 34.53 26.32
CA LEU A 31 9.46 34.60 25.23
C LEU A 31 9.53 33.39 24.29
N ARG A 32 10.72 33.02 23.91
CA ARG A 32 10.91 31.79 23.08
C ARG A 32 10.40 30.54 23.77
N ARG A 33 10.63 30.42 25.08
CA ARG A 33 10.12 29.28 25.87
C ARG A 33 8.60 29.28 25.90
N GLU A 34 7.98 30.45 26.11
CA GLU A 34 6.53 30.59 26.14
C GLU A 34 5.92 30.21 24.77
N VAL A 35 6.47 30.74 23.66
CA VAL A 35 6.01 30.42 22.28
C VAL A 35 6.14 28.94 22.01
N ARG A 36 7.25 28.30 22.38
CA ARG A 36 7.43 26.84 22.25
C ARG A 36 6.37 26.06 23.01
N THR A 37 6.06 26.52 24.25
CA THR A 37 5.01 25.89 25.06
C THR A 37 3.64 26.04 24.42
N LEU A 38 3.30 27.23 23.89
CA LEU A 38 2.04 27.45 23.16
C LEU A 38 1.92 26.56 21.93
N PHE A 39 2.98 26.46 21.10
CA PHE A 39 2.96 25.55 19.95
C PHE A 39 2.82 24.10 20.37
N ARG A 40 3.51 23.66 21.42
CA ARG A 40 3.42 22.30 21.93
C ARG A 40 2.03 21.92 22.40
N LEU A 41 1.31 22.86 23.03
CA LEU A 41 -0.01 22.58 23.63
C LEU A 41 -1.18 22.85 22.69
N SER A 42 -1.07 23.85 21.82
CA SER A 42 -2.24 24.40 21.12
C SER A 42 -2.09 24.46 19.60
N ALA A 43 -0.93 24.11 19.02
CA ALA A 43 -0.78 24.20 17.57
C ALA A 43 -1.68 23.20 16.84
N LEU A 44 -2.12 23.62 15.67
CA LEU A 44 -2.92 22.87 14.73
C LEU A 44 -2.10 22.55 13.49
N LEU A 45 -2.28 21.35 12.97
CA LEU A 45 -1.65 20.84 11.76
C LEU A 45 -2.63 20.92 10.60
N ASP A 46 -2.18 21.49 9.48
CA ASP A 46 -2.88 21.51 8.22
C ASP A 46 -1.98 20.88 7.14
N VAL A 47 -2.57 20.11 6.23
CA VAL A 47 -1.88 19.51 5.08
C VAL A 47 -2.62 19.88 3.80
N GLU A 48 -1.88 20.40 2.83
CA GLU A 48 -2.42 20.79 1.54
C GLU A 48 -1.57 20.18 0.41
N PRO A 49 -2.19 19.59 -0.62
CA PRO A 49 -1.46 19.08 -1.77
C PRO A 49 -0.94 20.24 -2.63
N ASN A 50 0.26 20.09 -3.16
CA ASN A 50 0.76 20.97 -4.22
C ASN A 50 0.24 20.49 -5.60
N GLU A 51 0.62 21.16 -6.70
CA GLU A 51 0.18 20.78 -8.05
C GLU A 51 0.54 19.34 -8.43
N ARG A 52 1.70 18.87 -7.98
CA ARG A 52 2.15 17.48 -8.19
C ARG A 52 1.33 16.49 -7.37
N GLY A 53 1.06 16.82 -6.10
CA GLY A 53 0.25 16.02 -5.21
C GLY A 53 -1.20 15.93 -5.65
N MET A 54 -1.75 17.01 -6.22
CA MET A 54 -3.09 16.99 -6.80
C MET A 54 -3.25 15.95 -7.92
N THR A 55 -2.21 15.74 -8.72
CA THR A 55 -2.25 14.81 -9.86
C THR A 55 -1.81 13.39 -9.50
N ARG A 56 -0.94 13.20 -8.50
CA ARG A 56 -0.35 11.90 -8.14
C ARG A 56 -1.07 11.19 -7.01
N ILE A 57 -1.63 11.94 -6.05
CA ILE A 57 -2.34 11.35 -4.92
C ILE A 57 -3.81 11.19 -5.34
N ASP A 58 -4.18 10.01 -5.82
CA ASP A 58 -5.55 9.58 -6.07
C ASP A 58 -6.18 8.94 -4.82
N GLU A 59 -7.43 8.49 -4.91
CA GLU A 59 -8.16 7.88 -3.79
C GLU A 59 -7.55 6.57 -3.30
N ALA A 60 -6.79 5.87 -4.13
CA ALA A 60 -6.11 4.62 -3.78
C ALA A 60 -4.73 4.85 -3.15
N HIS A 61 -4.16 6.03 -3.32
CA HIS A 61 -2.81 6.33 -2.84
C HIS A 61 -2.75 6.36 -1.30
N PRO A 62 -1.70 5.78 -0.67
CA PRO A 62 -1.56 5.77 0.80
C PRO A 62 -1.62 7.15 1.47
N TYR A 63 -1.20 8.21 0.77
CA TYR A 63 -1.22 9.58 1.28
C TYR A 63 -2.57 10.30 1.12
N TYR A 64 -3.57 9.64 0.54
CA TYR A 64 -4.90 10.24 0.40
C TYR A 64 -5.56 10.48 1.75
N ASN A 65 -5.26 9.66 2.76
CA ASN A 65 -5.82 9.77 4.11
C ASN A 65 -5.58 11.12 4.79
N PHE A 66 -4.53 11.87 4.38
CA PHE A 66 -4.19 13.17 4.93
C PHE A 66 -4.07 14.29 3.87
N LYS A 67 -4.41 14.03 2.62
CA LYS A 67 -4.23 14.97 1.50
C LYS A 67 -4.86 16.35 1.74
N PHE A 68 -5.99 16.41 2.44
CA PHE A 68 -6.75 17.63 2.78
C PHE A 68 -7.02 17.70 4.29
N LEU A 69 -6.01 17.45 5.11
CA LEU A 69 -6.18 17.44 6.55
C LEU A 69 -6.16 18.86 7.09
N ARG A 70 -7.12 19.21 7.98
CA ARG A 70 -7.27 20.54 8.53
C ARG A 70 -7.50 20.56 10.02
N GLY A 71 -6.77 21.45 10.71
CA GLY A 71 -7.00 21.75 12.11
C GLY A 71 -6.74 20.59 13.06
N LYS A 72 -5.89 19.62 12.70
CA LYS A 72 -5.57 18.49 13.59
C LYS A 72 -4.70 18.96 14.75
N PRO A 73 -5.13 18.82 16.02
CA PRO A 73 -4.35 19.26 17.16
C PRO A 73 -3.12 18.36 17.37
N ILE A 74 -2.05 18.93 17.91
CA ILE A 74 -0.78 18.23 18.19
C ILE A 74 -1.00 16.95 19.02
N SER A 75 -1.91 16.98 19.98
CA SER A 75 -2.24 15.80 20.80
C SER A 75 -2.75 14.62 19.97
N ALA A 76 -3.59 14.90 18.95
CA ALA A 76 -4.07 13.86 18.04
C ALA A 76 -3.00 13.44 17.00
N VAL A 77 -2.07 14.32 16.65
CA VAL A 77 -0.91 13.98 15.81
C VAL A 77 0.02 13.02 16.53
N LEU A 78 0.31 13.26 17.81
CA LEU A 78 1.17 12.39 18.64
C LEU A 78 0.57 10.99 18.87
N GLN A 79 -0.77 10.86 18.87
CA GLN A 79 -1.44 9.56 18.94
C GLN A 79 -1.24 8.72 17.66
N ASN A 80 -0.96 9.37 16.53
CA ASN A 80 -0.73 8.69 15.25
C ASN A 80 0.61 9.16 14.64
N ALA A 81 1.70 8.84 15.32
CA ALA A 81 3.04 9.23 14.93
C ALA A 81 3.44 8.74 13.52
N SER A 82 3.02 7.54 13.16
CA SER A 82 3.24 6.93 11.84
C SER A 82 2.65 7.79 10.72
N GLN A 83 1.42 8.29 10.87
CA GLN A 83 0.78 9.16 9.88
C GLN A 83 1.54 10.49 9.70
N PHE A 84 2.00 11.09 10.80
CA PHE A 84 2.74 12.35 10.73
C PHE A 84 4.10 12.18 10.01
N LEU A 85 4.83 11.11 10.29
CA LEU A 85 6.08 10.83 9.57
C LEU A 85 5.85 10.58 8.08
N GLN A 86 4.74 9.95 7.70
CA GLN A 86 4.33 9.82 6.31
C GLN A 86 4.02 11.18 5.65
N MET A 87 3.38 12.14 6.40
CA MET A 87 3.16 13.50 5.91
C MET A 87 4.48 14.23 5.64
N VAL A 88 5.45 14.12 6.57
CA VAL A 88 6.78 14.70 6.41
C VAL A 88 7.49 14.10 5.18
N HIS A 89 7.42 12.80 5.02
CA HIS A 89 7.99 12.12 3.85
C HIS A 89 7.31 12.54 2.54
N ALA A 90 5.98 12.66 2.53
CA ALA A 90 5.24 13.15 1.36
C ALA A 90 5.61 14.61 1.00
N GLU A 91 5.99 15.42 1.99
CA GLU A 91 6.50 16.78 1.76
C GLU A 91 7.94 16.76 1.19
N GLU A 92 8.82 15.87 1.67
CA GLU A 92 10.15 15.63 1.09
C GLU A 92 10.05 15.19 -0.38
N GLU A 93 9.06 14.36 -0.73
CA GLU A 93 8.73 13.98 -2.11
C GLU A 93 8.10 15.13 -2.92
N ARG A 94 7.85 16.28 -2.31
CA ARG A 94 7.20 17.47 -2.90
C ARG A 94 5.80 17.16 -3.44
N LEU A 95 5.01 16.44 -2.66
CA LEU A 95 3.61 16.12 -2.97
C LEU A 95 2.63 16.97 -2.16
N VAL A 96 2.99 17.29 -0.91
CA VAL A 96 2.14 18.07 0.00
C VAL A 96 2.94 19.19 0.67
N HIS A 97 2.23 20.13 1.27
CA HIS A 97 2.74 21.12 2.21
C HIS A 97 2.15 20.83 3.58
N VAL A 98 3.02 20.70 4.58
CA VAL A 98 2.64 20.50 5.98
C VAL A 98 2.88 21.80 6.75
N THR A 99 1.80 22.40 7.27
CA THR A 99 1.86 23.66 7.99
C THR A 99 1.40 23.50 9.43
N LEU A 100 2.15 24.10 10.35
CA LEU A 100 1.79 24.21 11.75
C LEU A 100 1.38 25.65 12.02
N ARG A 101 0.21 25.86 12.61
CA ARG A 101 -0.26 27.19 13.02
C ARG A 101 -0.81 27.19 14.43
N LEU A 102 -0.72 28.31 15.13
CA LEU A 102 -1.48 28.52 16.36
C LEU A 102 -2.92 28.91 15.99
N PRO A 103 -3.93 28.55 16.80
CA PRO A 103 -5.24 29.14 16.71
C PRO A 103 -5.15 30.66 16.78
N THR A 104 -5.95 31.37 15.99
CA THR A 104 -5.95 32.84 15.93
C THR A 104 -6.14 33.46 17.30
N ASP A 105 -7.06 32.93 18.10
CA ASP A 105 -7.32 33.31 19.49
C ASP A 105 -6.07 33.21 20.38
N THR A 106 -5.29 32.15 20.24
CA THR A 106 -4.07 31.94 21.06
C THR A 106 -2.97 32.88 20.62
N ALA A 107 -2.81 33.09 19.32
CA ALA A 107 -1.84 34.03 18.79
C ALA A 107 -2.17 35.47 19.20
N SER A 108 -3.44 35.89 19.08
CA SER A 108 -3.91 37.22 19.51
C SER A 108 -3.76 37.44 21.00
N LYS A 109 -4.03 36.44 21.86
CA LYS A 109 -3.82 36.51 23.31
C LYS A 109 -2.34 36.66 23.66
N LEU A 110 -1.45 36.01 22.95
CA LEU A 110 0.01 36.19 23.12
C LEU A 110 0.41 37.62 22.79
N GLU A 111 -0.03 38.12 21.66
CA GLU A 111 0.26 39.47 21.19
C GLU A 111 -0.29 40.53 22.19
N GLN A 112 -1.55 40.38 22.61
CA GLN A 112 -2.19 41.27 23.57
C GLN A 112 -1.41 41.31 24.92
N ARG A 113 -1.02 40.16 25.45
CA ARG A 113 -0.23 40.08 26.70
C ARG A 113 1.13 40.78 26.56
N LEU A 114 1.79 40.64 25.41
CA LEU A 114 3.06 41.32 25.12
C LEU A 114 2.87 42.83 24.98
N GLN A 115 1.78 43.27 24.36
CA GLN A 115 1.41 44.69 24.25
C GLN A 115 1.14 45.28 25.61
N GLU A 116 0.35 44.62 26.49
CA GLU A 116 0.04 45.05 27.86
C GLU A 116 1.31 45.23 28.69
N GLN A 117 2.33 44.41 28.52
CA GLN A 117 3.61 44.52 29.25
C GLN A 117 4.56 45.57 28.65
N TYR A 118 4.49 45.85 27.34
CA TYR A 118 5.42 46.73 26.67
C TYR A 118 4.95 48.20 26.55
N VAL A 119 3.64 48.40 26.55
CA VAL A 119 3.00 49.73 26.52
C VAL A 119 3.11 50.43 27.86
N SER A 120 3.40 51.73 27.85
CA SER A 120 3.45 52.52 29.12
C SER A 120 2.09 53.10 29.46
N ASP A 121 1.84 53.28 30.75
CA ASP A 121 0.60 53.84 31.33
C ASP A 121 0.44 55.36 31.13
N GLY A 122 1.36 56.03 30.44
CA GLY A 122 1.33 57.45 30.20
C GLY A 122 0.17 57.89 29.29
N VAL A 123 -0.52 58.94 29.72
CA VAL A 123 -1.72 59.50 29.04
C VAL A 123 -1.43 60.69 28.14
N SER A 124 -0.17 61.19 28.11
CA SER A 124 0.20 62.33 27.23
C SER A 124 0.13 61.93 25.73
N ALA A 125 -0.13 62.91 24.85
CA ALA A 125 -0.14 62.68 23.39
C ALA A 125 1.18 62.09 22.90
N LEU A 126 2.35 62.50 23.48
CA LEU A 126 3.66 61.93 23.19
C LEU A 126 3.75 60.46 23.63
N SER A 127 3.23 60.13 24.79
CA SER A 127 3.18 58.76 25.31
C SER A 127 2.30 57.85 24.44
N GLN A 128 1.17 58.38 23.98
CA GLN A 128 0.28 57.65 23.09
C GLN A 128 0.94 57.34 21.72
N ALA A 129 1.64 58.32 21.13
CA ALA A 129 2.38 58.14 19.87
C ALA A 129 3.51 57.10 20.05
N TRP A 130 4.24 57.13 21.20
CA TRP A 130 5.22 56.08 21.48
C TRP A 130 4.56 54.71 21.74
N ASN A 131 3.39 54.67 22.31
CA ASN A 131 2.65 53.43 22.50
C ASN A 131 2.15 52.82 21.19
N GLU A 132 1.81 53.64 20.21
CA GLU A 132 1.50 53.14 18.83
C GLU A 132 2.74 52.45 18.23
N GLU A 133 3.93 53.08 18.35
CA GLU A 133 5.16 52.46 17.85
C GLU A 133 5.53 51.16 18.63
N ARG A 134 5.27 51.12 19.95
CA ARG A 134 5.50 49.92 20.77
C ARG A 134 4.58 48.77 20.34
N ARG A 135 3.29 49.06 20.06
CA ARG A 135 2.36 48.04 19.51
C ARG A 135 2.83 47.52 18.17
N ALA A 136 3.30 48.42 17.27
CA ALA A 136 3.85 48.02 15.97
C ALA A 136 5.11 47.16 16.11
N VAL A 137 5.99 47.45 17.11
CA VAL A 137 7.14 46.59 17.43
C VAL A 137 6.67 45.19 17.86
N VAL A 138 5.68 45.07 18.76
CA VAL A 138 5.17 43.81 19.27
C VAL A 138 4.51 42.98 18.15
N GLU A 139 3.73 43.64 17.29
CA GLU A 139 3.16 43.00 16.08
C GLU A 139 4.27 42.41 15.21
N GLU A 140 5.35 43.17 14.92
CA GLU A 140 6.48 42.70 14.14
C GLU A 140 7.23 41.58 14.85
N VAL A 141 7.43 41.66 16.20
CA VAL A 141 8.02 40.58 17.01
C VAL A 141 7.23 39.27 16.84
N CYS A 142 5.90 39.34 16.95
CA CYS A 142 5.04 38.16 16.82
C CYS A 142 5.04 37.64 15.40
N ALA A 143 4.67 38.44 14.41
CA ALA A 143 4.42 38.03 13.04
C ALA A 143 5.71 37.61 12.32
N SER A 144 6.78 38.41 12.44
CA SER A 144 7.98 38.21 11.65
C SER A 144 9.05 37.32 12.32
N PHE A 145 9.01 37.18 13.65
CA PHE A 145 10.05 36.43 14.37
C PHE A 145 9.48 35.28 15.23
N LEU A 146 8.67 35.57 16.24
CA LEU A 146 8.31 34.56 17.25
C LEU A 146 7.45 33.43 16.67
N LEU A 147 6.43 33.74 15.89
CA LEU A 147 5.56 32.72 15.28
C LEU A 147 6.29 31.85 14.25
N PRO A 148 7.10 32.40 13.32
CA PRO A 148 7.94 31.61 12.42
C PRO A 148 8.97 30.74 13.16
N LEU A 149 9.66 31.28 14.17
CA LEU A 149 10.61 30.51 14.98
C LEU A 149 9.93 29.40 15.77
N GLY A 150 8.78 29.70 16.37
CA GLY A 150 7.95 28.73 17.09
C GLY A 150 7.48 27.59 16.19
N ARG A 151 7.05 27.92 14.97
CA ARG A 151 6.63 26.94 13.96
C ARG A 151 7.79 26.02 13.54
N ALA A 152 8.96 26.58 13.24
CA ALA A 152 10.12 25.80 12.87
C ALA A 152 10.55 24.86 14.00
N TRP A 153 10.65 25.40 15.23
CA TRP A 153 10.99 24.58 16.40
C TRP A 153 9.94 23.48 16.65
N ALA A 154 8.65 23.83 16.60
CA ALA A 154 7.57 22.86 16.84
C ALA A 154 7.60 21.71 15.81
N ARG A 155 7.94 22.03 14.56
CA ARG A 155 8.10 21.01 13.52
C ARG A 155 9.24 20.05 13.84
N GLU A 156 10.42 20.55 14.16
CA GLU A 156 11.59 19.74 14.52
C GLU A 156 11.30 18.87 15.74
N TRP A 157 10.74 19.48 16.80
CA TRP A 157 10.33 18.76 18.01
C TRP A 157 9.32 17.67 17.71
N LEU A 158 8.28 17.96 16.91
CA LEU A 158 7.22 17.01 16.58
C LEU A 158 7.74 15.83 15.75
N VAL A 159 8.63 16.07 14.80
CA VAL A 159 9.30 15.01 14.03
C VAL A 159 10.07 14.08 14.95
N GLU A 160 10.83 14.65 15.90
CA GLU A 160 11.63 13.87 16.84
C GLU A 160 10.76 13.08 17.82
N GLU A 161 9.72 13.68 18.37
CA GLU A 161 8.78 13.01 19.26
C GLU A 161 8.01 11.88 18.58
N CYS A 162 7.61 12.09 17.32
CA CYS A 162 6.96 11.04 16.53
C CYS A 162 7.93 9.91 16.17
N ARG A 163 9.20 10.21 15.89
CA ARG A 163 10.24 9.17 15.70
C ARG A 163 10.43 8.34 16.97
N GLU A 164 10.58 8.98 18.11
CA GLU A 164 10.70 8.29 19.39
C GLU A 164 9.45 7.46 19.74
N SER A 165 8.27 7.97 19.44
CA SER A 165 7.02 7.23 19.62
C SER A 165 6.95 5.99 18.73
N LEU A 166 7.33 6.11 17.45
CA LEU A 166 7.34 4.98 16.53
C LEU A 166 8.43 3.95 16.88
N LEU A 167 9.62 4.40 17.33
CA LEU A 167 10.68 3.52 17.83
C LEU A 167 10.17 2.69 19.02
N ARG A 168 9.54 3.35 20.02
CA ARG A 168 8.92 2.64 21.16
C ARG A 168 7.83 1.69 20.74
N HIS A 169 7.02 2.05 19.73
CA HIS A 169 6.00 1.14 19.18
C HIS A 169 6.64 -0.11 18.57
N CYS A 170 7.68 0.03 17.73
CA CYS A 170 8.41 -1.10 17.15
C CYS A 170 9.05 -1.97 18.25
N GLU A 171 9.66 -1.35 19.26
CA GLU A 171 10.23 -2.04 20.43
C GLU A 171 9.16 -2.85 21.19
N GLN A 172 8.01 -2.27 21.46
CA GLN A 172 6.89 -2.95 22.12
C GLN A 172 6.34 -4.12 21.29
N ARG A 173 6.21 -3.93 19.97
CA ARG A 173 5.74 -5.00 19.07
C ARG A 173 6.73 -6.17 19.01
N LEU A 174 8.03 -5.88 19.00
CA LEU A 174 9.05 -6.93 19.11
C LEU A 174 8.94 -7.63 20.47
N THR A 175 8.88 -6.88 21.57
CA THR A 175 8.75 -7.44 22.92
C THR A 175 7.57 -8.40 22.99
N GLN A 176 6.38 -8.01 22.53
CA GLN A 176 5.21 -8.88 22.49
C GLN A 176 5.41 -10.19 21.72
N ARG A 177 6.23 -10.16 20.64
CA ARG A 177 6.53 -11.36 19.86
C ARG A 177 7.53 -12.30 20.53
N VAL A 178 8.46 -11.77 21.31
CA VAL A 178 9.58 -12.54 21.88
C VAL A 178 9.47 -12.82 23.37
N GLU A 179 8.58 -12.11 24.11
CA GLU A 179 8.36 -12.35 25.53
C GLU A 179 7.70 -13.71 25.84
N GLY A 180 7.07 -14.33 24.82
CA GLY A 180 6.47 -15.64 24.95
C GLY A 180 7.51 -16.74 25.14
N GLY A 181 7.22 -17.70 26.01
CA GLY A 181 7.98 -18.92 26.16
C GLY A 181 7.83 -19.86 24.98
N PRO A 182 8.39 -21.07 25.03
CA PRO A 182 8.18 -22.09 24.02
C PRO A 182 6.70 -22.44 23.81
N VAL A 183 6.32 -22.85 22.59
CA VAL A 183 4.98 -23.39 22.34
C VAL A 183 4.79 -24.65 23.17
N GLN A 184 3.74 -24.72 23.96
CA GLN A 184 3.44 -25.89 24.76
C GLN A 184 2.17 -26.56 24.24
N SER A 185 2.25 -27.89 24.01
CA SER A 185 1.07 -28.69 23.65
C SER A 185 0.21 -29.06 24.86
N ALA A 186 -1.04 -29.42 24.60
CA ALA A 186 -1.94 -29.92 25.64
C ALA A 186 -1.33 -31.15 26.36
N GLY A 187 -0.61 -32.02 25.66
CA GLY A 187 0.10 -33.15 26.24
C GLY A 187 1.22 -32.74 27.17
N MET A 188 2.09 -31.81 26.79
CA MET A 188 3.14 -31.27 27.66
C MET A 188 2.56 -30.68 28.94
N LEU A 189 1.54 -29.86 28.83
CA LEU A 189 0.87 -29.25 29.99
C LEU A 189 0.20 -30.28 30.90
N SER A 190 -0.30 -31.38 30.34
CA SER A 190 -0.85 -32.51 31.11
C SER A 190 0.24 -33.24 31.89
N ARG A 191 1.40 -33.55 31.27
CA ARG A 191 2.55 -34.18 31.91
C ARG A 191 3.12 -33.31 33.04
N GLN A 192 3.27 -32.02 32.82
CA GLN A 192 3.77 -31.05 33.83
C GLN A 192 2.86 -30.93 35.06
N ARG A 193 1.57 -31.24 34.92
CA ARG A 193 0.57 -31.15 36.00
C ARG A 193 0.37 -32.46 36.74
N ASP A 194 0.90 -33.57 36.22
CA ASP A 194 0.74 -34.88 36.82
C ASP A 194 1.84 -35.12 37.89
N PRO A 195 1.51 -35.17 39.19
CA PRO A 195 2.49 -35.40 40.25
C PRO A 195 3.10 -36.81 40.23
N ASN A 196 2.54 -37.76 39.47
CA ASN A 196 3.03 -39.11 39.34
C ASN A 196 3.91 -39.31 38.09
N TRP A 197 4.16 -38.21 37.35
CA TRP A 197 5.04 -38.26 36.19
C TRP A 197 6.53 -38.22 36.65
N ASP A 198 7.22 -39.33 36.56
CA ASP A 198 8.59 -39.48 37.07
C ASP A 198 9.65 -38.91 36.09
N GLU A 199 9.30 -38.61 34.86
CA GLU A 199 10.23 -38.11 33.87
C GLU A 199 10.30 -36.59 33.90
N HIS A 200 11.52 -36.06 33.87
CA HIS A 200 11.67 -34.58 33.74
C HIS A 200 11.06 -34.10 32.45
N VAL A 201 10.01 -33.29 32.57
CA VAL A 201 9.34 -32.71 31.42
C VAL A 201 10.02 -31.42 31.03
N SER A 202 10.76 -31.45 29.92
CA SER A 202 11.29 -30.22 29.32
C SER A 202 10.16 -29.25 29.00
N ARG A 203 10.39 -27.94 29.17
CA ARG A 203 9.46 -26.90 28.73
C ARG A 203 9.59 -26.62 27.23
N VAL A 204 10.71 -26.99 26.62
CA VAL A 204 10.97 -26.85 25.19
C VAL A 204 10.43 -28.08 24.46
N PRO A 205 9.54 -27.88 23.45
CA PRO A 205 8.95 -29.00 22.73
C PRO A 205 9.90 -29.64 21.72
N ARG A 206 9.74 -30.91 21.48
CA ARG A 206 10.20 -31.55 20.24
C ARG A 206 9.28 -31.13 19.11
N VAL A 207 9.84 -30.55 18.06
CA VAL A 207 9.03 -29.90 17.00
C VAL A 207 9.19 -30.63 15.68
N LEU A 208 8.07 -30.94 15.03
CA LEU A 208 8.02 -31.36 13.64
C LEU A 208 7.51 -30.19 12.79
N ALA A 209 8.36 -29.53 12.01
CA ALA A 209 7.98 -28.46 11.10
C ALA A 209 7.71 -28.98 9.70
N VAL A 210 6.58 -28.57 9.10
CA VAL A 210 6.09 -29.05 7.79
C VAL A 210 5.79 -27.86 6.89
N SER A 211 6.31 -27.89 5.66
CA SER A 211 6.03 -26.86 4.65
C SER A 211 6.04 -27.41 3.23
N HIS A 212 5.19 -26.82 2.37
CA HIS A 212 5.17 -27.06 0.93
C HIS A 212 5.77 -25.90 0.11
N GLY A 213 6.29 -24.87 0.78
CA GLY A 213 6.80 -23.68 0.14
C GLY A 213 5.70 -22.81 -0.50
N SER A 214 5.95 -22.32 -1.70
CA SER A 214 5.01 -21.49 -2.50
C SER A 214 4.12 -22.30 -3.44
N GLY A 215 4.36 -23.61 -3.56
CA GLY A 215 3.65 -24.49 -4.50
C GLY A 215 2.23 -24.86 -4.06
N ASP A 216 1.68 -25.83 -4.77
CA ASP A 216 0.40 -26.46 -4.39
C ASP A 216 0.72 -27.74 -3.58
N PRO A 217 0.28 -27.88 -2.33
CA PRO A 217 0.55 -29.08 -1.51
C PRO A 217 0.01 -30.38 -2.11
N ARG A 218 -0.75 -30.29 -3.21
CA ARG A 218 -1.28 -31.44 -3.97
C ARG A 218 -0.31 -31.97 -5.02
N THR A 219 0.61 -31.14 -5.47
CA THR A 219 1.54 -31.43 -6.58
C THR A 219 2.99 -31.08 -6.27
N SER A 220 3.23 -30.27 -5.23
CA SER A 220 4.56 -29.85 -4.82
C SER A 220 5.06 -30.71 -3.67
N GLN A 221 6.36 -30.90 -3.64
CA GLN A 221 7.01 -31.66 -2.58
C GLN A 221 6.81 -30.97 -1.21
N ILE A 222 6.42 -31.75 -0.23
CA ILE A 222 6.24 -31.33 1.16
C ILE A 222 7.48 -31.74 1.92
N VAL A 223 8.09 -30.82 2.63
CA VAL A 223 9.27 -31.04 3.46
C VAL A 223 8.85 -31.06 4.92
N ALA A 224 9.30 -32.07 5.65
CA ALA A 224 9.15 -32.21 7.09
C ALA A 224 10.53 -32.29 7.76
N VAL A 225 10.70 -31.54 8.84
CA VAL A 225 11.96 -31.47 9.62
C VAL A 225 11.62 -31.67 11.10
N SER A 226 12.28 -32.63 11.75
CA SER A 226 12.13 -32.90 13.18
C SER A 226 13.35 -32.37 13.93
N LEU A 227 13.11 -31.57 14.97
CA LEU A 227 14.14 -31.08 15.90
C LEU A 227 13.91 -31.69 17.30
N ASP A 228 15.01 -31.88 18.03
CA ASP A 228 14.98 -32.19 19.45
C ASP A 228 14.69 -30.93 20.31
N GLU A 229 14.72 -31.06 21.61
CA GLU A 229 14.49 -29.99 22.60
C GLU A 229 15.59 -28.91 22.57
N ASP A 230 16.82 -29.29 22.12
CA ASP A 230 17.97 -28.39 22.01
C ASP A 230 18.09 -27.66 20.66
N GLY A 231 17.13 -27.87 19.76
CA GLY A 231 17.11 -27.26 18.43
C GLY A 231 18.02 -27.93 17.41
N HIS A 232 18.51 -29.14 17.68
CA HIS A 232 19.30 -29.92 16.74
C HIS A 232 18.43 -30.71 15.78
N LEU A 233 18.87 -30.80 14.53
CA LEU A 233 18.17 -31.56 13.49
C LEU A 233 18.31 -33.07 13.75
N ILE A 234 17.19 -33.75 14.00
CA ILE A 234 17.13 -35.22 14.15
C ILE A 234 16.91 -35.90 12.80
N GLU A 235 15.90 -35.43 12.03
CA GLU A 235 15.52 -36.10 10.77
C GLU A 235 14.89 -35.10 9.80
N ARG A 236 15.13 -35.36 8.53
CA ARG A 236 14.43 -34.68 7.40
C ARG A 236 13.72 -35.73 6.57
N ALA A 237 12.45 -35.49 6.27
CA ALA A 237 11.64 -36.29 5.35
C ALA A 237 11.04 -35.44 4.25
N THR A 238 10.77 -36.06 3.11
CA THR A 238 10.11 -35.37 1.98
C THR A 238 8.98 -36.26 1.45
N PHE A 239 7.83 -35.64 1.16
CA PHE A 239 6.62 -36.30 0.69
C PHE A 239 6.13 -35.60 -0.57
N ASP A 240 5.73 -36.37 -1.59
CA ASP A 240 5.21 -35.79 -2.84
C ASP A 240 3.78 -35.29 -2.67
N SER A 241 2.99 -35.92 -1.81
CA SER A 241 1.64 -35.46 -1.43
C SER A 241 1.18 -36.13 -0.14
N LEU A 242 0.44 -35.41 0.69
CA LEU A 242 -0.23 -35.98 1.89
C LEU A 242 -1.74 -36.16 1.67
N ARG A 243 -2.21 -36.15 0.42
CA ARG A 243 -3.61 -36.36 0.08
C ARG A 243 -3.92 -37.85 -0.11
N ALA A 244 -5.16 -38.24 0.22
CA ALA A 244 -5.60 -39.59 -0.09
C ALA A 244 -5.44 -39.89 -1.59
N PRO A 245 -4.86 -41.01 -1.99
CA PRO A 245 -4.74 -41.39 -3.40
C PRO A 245 -6.15 -41.53 -4.00
N LEU A 246 -6.32 -41.10 -5.25
CA LEU A 246 -7.59 -41.20 -5.99
C LEU A 246 -7.91 -42.64 -6.45
N VAL A 247 -6.89 -43.47 -6.52
CA VAL A 247 -6.93 -44.90 -6.83
C VAL A 247 -6.17 -45.63 -5.75
N GLN A 248 -6.76 -46.63 -5.11
CA GLN A 248 -6.08 -47.52 -4.19
C GLN A 248 -5.30 -48.56 -4.99
N ASP A 249 -4.05 -48.26 -5.31
CA ASP A 249 -3.11 -49.27 -5.75
C ASP A 249 -2.51 -49.89 -4.49
N GLU A 250 -2.81 -51.17 -4.26
CA GLU A 250 -2.35 -51.93 -3.09
C GLU A 250 -0.79 -52.13 -3.01
N GLU A 251 -0.06 -51.79 -4.08
CA GLU A 251 1.40 -51.89 -4.17
C GLU A 251 2.14 -50.55 -4.03
N ALA A 252 1.45 -49.41 -3.98
CA ALA A 252 2.10 -48.11 -3.84
C ALA A 252 2.22 -47.69 -2.38
N ASP A 253 3.44 -47.38 -1.92
CA ASP A 253 3.70 -46.79 -0.60
C ASP A 253 2.80 -45.53 -0.43
N ASP A 254 1.87 -45.58 0.52
CA ASP A 254 1.04 -44.43 0.86
C ASP A 254 1.89 -43.37 1.61
N PRO A 255 2.15 -42.19 1.01
CA PRO A 255 2.95 -41.16 1.70
C PRO A 255 2.34 -40.73 3.04
N ARG A 256 1.02 -40.92 3.22
CA ARG A 256 0.33 -40.63 4.50
C ARG A 256 0.73 -41.60 5.58
N ALA A 257 0.84 -42.91 5.25
CA ALA A 257 1.34 -43.92 6.17
C ALA A 257 2.77 -43.61 6.60
N GLY A 258 3.64 -43.23 5.65
CA GLY A 258 5.00 -42.79 5.94
C GLY A 258 5.07 -41.55 6.84
N PHE A 259 4.13 -40.59 6.67
CA PHE A 259 4.06 -39.42 7.56
C PHE A 259 3.57 -39.79 8.98
N VAL A 260 2.58 -40.67 9.10
CA VAL A 260 2.08 -41.18 10.40
C VAL A 260 3.18 -41.96 11.09
N GLU A 261 3.94 -42.76 10.35
CA GLU A 261 5.10 -43.52 10.92
C GLU A 261 6.21 -42.57 11.41
N LEU A 262 6.49 -41.49 10.68
CA LEU A 262 7.40 -40.43 11.13
C LEU A 262 6.98 -39.84 12.48
N ILE A 263 5.69 -39.51 12.64
CA ILE A 263 5.12 -39.00 13.89
C ILE A 263 5.29 -40.04 15.01
N LYS A 264 4.94 -41.30 14.76
CA LYS A 264 5.07 -42.38 15.74
C LYS A 264 6.53 -42.64 16.15
N ARG A 265 7.48 -42.52 15.24
CA ARG A 265 8.91 -42.73 15.51
C ARG A 265 9.57 -41.58 16.26
N ARG A 266 9.17 -40.31 15.96
CA ARG A 266 9.81 -39.09 16.50
C ARG A 266 9.10 -38.51 17.70
N HIS A 267 7.85 -38.86 17.93
CA HIS A 267 7.05 -38.39 19.06
C HIS A 267 7.10 -36.85 19.25
N PRO A 268 6.81 -36.05 18.23
CA PRO A 268 6.85 -34.61 18.40
C PRO A 268 5.80 -34.16 19.41
N ASP A 269 6.13 -33.16 20.23
CA ASP A 269 5.15 -32.53 21.12
C ASP A 269 4.27 -31.54 20.37
N VAL A 270 4.86 -30.84 19.38
CA VAL A 270 4.19 -29.81 18.56
C VAL A 270 4.50 -30.04 17.08
N VAL A 271 3.50 -29.89 16.23
CA VAL A 271 3.64 -29.90 14.77
C VAL A 271 3.38 -28.49 14.23
N VAL A 272 4.39 -27.89 13.62
CA VAL A 272 4.30 -26.53 13.04
C VAL A 272 4.04 -26.64 11.54
N VAL A 273 2.98 -26.01 11.04
CA VAL A 273 2.65 -26.01 9.61
C VAL A 273 2.55 -24.60 9.08
N ASN A 274 3.46 -24.23 8.19
CA ASN A 274 3.50 -22.94 7.50
C ASN A 274 3.84 -23.12 6.02
N GLY A 275 3.69 -22.05 5.22
CA GLY A 275 4.07 -21.98 3.82
C GLY A 275 3.86 -20.59 3.25
N PHE A 276 4.04 -20.41 1.93
CA PHE A 276 4.02 -19.10 1.28
C PHE A 276 2.75 -18.86 0.42
N SER A 277 1.68 -19.60 0.67
CA SER A 277 0.42 -19.46 -0.07
C SER A 277 -0.78 -19.77 0.82
N ALA A 278 -1.96 -19.27 0.42
CA ALA A 278 -3.24 -19.56 1.09
C ALA A 278 -3.53 -21.06 1.28
N ARG A 279 -2.93 -21.92 0.44
CA ARG A 279 -3.08 -23.38 0.52
C ARG A 279 -2.34 -24.02 1.68
N SER A 280 -1.50 -23.28 2.40
CA SER A 280 -0.89 -23.71 3.66
C SER A 280 -1.96 -24.09 4.69
N GLN A 281 -3.12 -23.48 4.64
CA GLN A 281 -4.27 -23.83 5.50
C GLN A 281 -4.85 -25.20 5.14
N ASP A 282 -4.94 -25.54 3.85
CA ASP A 282 -5.37 -26.89 3.43
C ASP A 282 -4.37 -27.96 3.90
N LEU A 283 -3.05 -27.67 3.82
CA LEU A 283 -2.00 -28.55 4.34
C LEU A 283 -2.14 -28.71 5.85
N LYS A 284 -2.34 -27.62 6.59
CA LYS A 284 -2.52 -27.65 8.05
C LYS A 284 -3.70 -28.54 8.46
N MET A 285 -4.82 -28.43 7.76
CA MET A 285 -5.99 -29.28 8.02
C MET A 285 -5.72 -30.77 7.72
N THR A 286 -4.99 -31.05 6.65
CA THR A 286 -4.58 -32.40 6.31
C THR A 286 -3.63 -32.98 7.36
N VAL A 287 -2.58 -32.25 7.73
CA VAL A 287 -1.62 -32.62 8.77
C VAL A 287 -2.34 -32.85 10.11
N LYS A 288 -3.28 -31.96 10.47
CA LYS A 288 -4.08 -32.13 11.69
C LYS A 288 -4.84 -33.45 11.69
N SER A 289 -5.50 -33.81 10.59
CA SER A 289 -6.19 -35.08 10.49
C SER A 289 -5.28 -36.31 10.61
N LEU A 290 -4.04 -36.19 10.11
CA LEU A 290 -3.04 -37.27 10.24
C LEU A 290 -2.46 -37.39 11.65
N VAL A 291 -2.26 -36.24 12.32
CA VAL A 291 -1.82 -36.18 13.72
C VAL A 291 -2.89 -36.77 14.65
N ASP A 292 -4.17 -36.40 14.43
CA ASP A 292 -5.29 -36.96 15.19
C ASP A 292 -5.41 -38.50 14.97
N ALA A 293 -5.23 -38.96 13.73
CA ALA A 293 -5.22 -40.40 13.41
C ALA A 293 -4.03 -41.14 14.08
N ALA A 294 -2.83 -40.56 14.04
CA ALA A 294 -1.64 -41.14 14.72
C ALA A 294 -1.85 -41.19 16.24
N TYR A 295 -2.46 -40.17 16.83
CA TYR A 295 -2.82 -40.15 18.24
C TYR A 295 -3.84 -41.25 18.60
N ASP A 296 -4.93 -41.38 17.86
CA ASP A 296 -5.98 -42.36 18.08
C ASP A 296 -5.47 -43.80 17.91
N GLU A 297 -4.53 -44.01 16.98
CA GLU A 297 -3.91 -45.30 16.75
C GLU A 297 -3.00 -45.66 17.91
N ARG A 298 -2.14 -44.74 18.37
CA ARG A 298 -1.26 -44.93 19.50
C ARG A 298 -1.99 -45.19 20.81
N VAL A 299 -3.05 -44.43 21.10
CA VAL A 299 -3.88 -44.62 22.29
C VAL A 299 -4.51 -46.02 22.27
N ARG A 300 -4.91 -46.54 21.10
CA ARG A 300 -5.44 -47.90 20.95
C ARG A 300 -4.37 -48.97 21.11
N GLU A 301 -3.21 -48.78 20.51
CA GLU A 301 -2.05 -49.72 20.59
C GLU A 301 -1.55 -49.87 22.02
N GLU A 302 -1.43 -48.75 22.75
CA GLU A 302 -0.94 -48.71 24.13
C GLU A 302 -2.04 -48.98 25.17
N GLY A 303 -3.33 -49.03 24.76
CA GLY A 303 -4.46 -49.28 25.64
C GLY A 303 -4.67 -48.19 26.72
N LEU A 304 -4.32 -46.89 26.39
CA LEU A 304 -4.33 -45.78 27.33
C LEU A 304 -5.70 -45.17 27.44
N GLU A 305 -6.09 -44.77 28.65
CA GLU A 305 -7.35 -44.08 28.90
C GLU A 305 -7.14 -42.87 29.84
N GLY A 306 -8.07 -41.91 29.77
CA GLY A 306 -8.12 -40.76 30.69
C GLY A 306 -6.91 -39.83 30.60
N LEU A 307 -6.21 -39.64 31.72
CA LEU A 307 -5.09 -38.74 31.85
C LEU A 307 -3.88 -39.23 31.04
N ALA A 308 -3.62 -40.54 31.04
CA ALA A 308 -2.51 -41.13 30.30
C ALA A 308 -2.63 -40.91 28.79
N ALA A 309 -3.83 -40.99 28.22
CA ALA A 309 -4.06 -40.64 26.82
C ALA A 309 -3.84 -39.12 26.55
N GLN A 310 -4.20 -38.23 27.49
CA GLN A 310 -3.96 -36.81 27.35
C GLN A 310 -2.48 -36.44 27.27
N HIS A 311 -1.59 -37.20 27.94
CA HIS A 311 -0.15 -36.98 27.90
C HIS A 311 0.48 -37.11 26.50
N LEU A 312 -0.15 -37.87 25.59
CA LEU A 312 0.28 -38.08 24.22
C LEU A 312 -0.23 -37.05 23.24
N ARG A 313 -1.06 -36.10 23.68
CA ARG A 313 -1.72 -35.19 22.77
C ARG A 313 -0.76 -34.16 22.16
N MET A 314 -0.72 -34.13 20.84
CA MET A 314 0.08 -33.20 20.03
C MET A 314 -0.80 -32.06 19.51
N ASP A 315 -0.24 -30.85 19.41
CA ASP A 315 -0.95 -29.72 18.84
C ASP A 315 -0.37 -29.34 17.47
N VAL A 316 -1.24 -28.99 16.51
CA VAL A 316 -0.86 -28.52 15.18
C VAL A 316 -1.06 -27.01 15.10
N VAL A 317 0.02 -26.26 15.03
CA VAL A 317 0.02 -24.80 15.09
C VAL A 317 0.65 -24.18 13.83
N SER A 318 0.39 -22.88 13.62
CA SER A 318 1.17 -22.04 12.72
C SER A 318 1.82 -20.94 13.56
N VAL A 319 3.05 -20.57 13.24
CA VAL A 319 3.84 -19.54 13.95
C VAL A 319 4.17 -18.38 13.02
N TYR A 320 4.62 -17.26 13.56
CA TYR A 320 5.15 -16.17 12.73
C TYR A 320 6.41 -16.65 12.00
N ASP A 321 6.52 -16.38 10.72
CA ASP A 321 7.56 -16.92 9.85
C ASP A 321 8.56 -15.88 9.31
N ASP A 322 8.42 -14.61 9.71
CA ASP A 322 9.30 -13.53 9.27
C ASP A 322 10.78 -13.87 9.45
N VAL A 323 11.13 -14.39 10.64
CA VAL A 323 12.50 -14.77 10.99
C VAL A 323 12.96 -15.98 10.20
N ALA A 324 12.09 -16.99 10.05
CA ALA A 324 12.40 -18.20 9.27
C ALA A 324 12.61 -17.88 7.78
N ARG A 325 11.86 -16.90 7.23
CA ARG A 325 12.05 -16.39 5.87
C ARG A 325 13.39 -15.68 5.68
N LEU A 326 13.87 -14.96 6.67
CA LEU A 326 15.21 -14.36 6.64
C LEU A 326 16.29 -15.43 6.82
N TYR A 327 16.12 -16.35 7.78
CA TYR A 327 17.07 -17.42 8.09
C TYR A 327 17.38 -18.32 6.90
N GLN A 328 16.36 -18.79 6.14
CA GLN A 328 16.55 -19.75 5.05
C GLN A 328 17.57 -19.31 3.98
N HIS A 329 17.76 -18.01 3.80
CA HIS A 329 18.69 -17.42 2.83
C HIS A 329 19.96 -16.83 3.49
N SER A 330 20.07 -16.88 4.81
CA SER A 330 21.22 -16.35 5.54
C SER A 330 22.49 -17.17 5.34
N ALA A 331 23.64 -16.51 5.48
CA ALA A 331 24.94 -17.19 5.54
C ALA A 331 24.98 -18.22 6.67
N ARG A 332 24.41 -17.86 7.84
CA ARG A 332 24.27 -18.77 9.00
C ARG A 332 23.61 -20.10 8.61
N ALA A 333 22.47 -20.06 7.92
CA ALA A 333 21.76 -21.27 7.51
C ALA A 333 22.54 -22.08 6.46
N ALA A 334 23.32 -21.41 5.61
CA ALA A 334 24.15 -22.06 4.60
C ALA A 334 25.37 -22.77 5.24
N ASP A 335 25.97 -22.14 6.26
CA ASP A 335 27.13 -22.69 6.98
C ASP A 335 26.71 -23.82 7.92
N GLU A 336 25.56 -23.70 8.61
CA GLU A 336 25.06 -24.70 9.55
C GLU A 336 24.49 -25.93 8.83
N PHE A 337 23.78 -25.73 7.72
CA PHE A 337 23.13 -26.80 6.94
C PHE A 337 23.40 -26.68 5.44
N PRO A 338 24.64 -26.88 4.98
CA PRO A 338 24.98 -26.74 3.56
C PRO A 338 24.21 -27.72 2.66
N GLU A 339 23.91 -28.91 3.17
CA GLU A 339 23.23 -30.00 2.45
C GLU A 339 21.69 -29.86 2.38
N LEU A 340 21.09 -28.97 3.20
CA LEU A 340 19.65 -28.80 3.22
C LEU A 340 19.18 -27.87 2.09
N SER A 341 18.03 -28.22 1.51
CA SER A 341 17.33 -27.33 0.62
C SER A 341 16.88 -26.06 1.36
N VAL A 342 16.67 -24.97 0.61
CA VAL A 342 16.17 -23.69 1.17
C VAL A 342 14.89 -23.89 1.98
N LEU A 343 13.96 -24.72 1.46
CA LEU A 343 12.72 -25.03 2.15
C LEU A 343 12.93 -25.83 3.45
N ALA A 344 13.92 -26.74 3.48
CA ALA A 344 14.25 -27.47 4.70
C ALA A 344 14.87 -26.54 5.75
N ARG A 345 15.74 -25.59 5.35
CA ARG A 345 16.26 -24.54 6.24
C ARG A 345 15.14 -23.65 6.79
N TYR A 346 14.15 -23.31 5.96
CA TYR A 346 12.95 -22.60 6.43
C TYR A 346 12.21 -23.38 7.52
N CYS A 347 12.02 -24.72 7.34
CA CYS A 347 11.40 -25.56 8.35
C CYS A 347 12.20 -25.61 9.66
N VAL A 348 13.56 -25.64 9.59
CA VAL A 348 14.40 -25.51 10.78
C VAL A 348 14.14 -24.20 11.51
N GLY A 349 14.11 -23.08 10.79
CA GLY A 349 13.82 -21.76 11.37
C GLY A 349 12.43 -21.68 12.02
N LEU A 350 11.41 -22.30 11.42
CA LEU A 350 10.06 -22.38 12.00
C LEU A 350 10.04 -23.19 13.30
N ALA A 351 10.71 -24.34 13.31
CA ALA A 351 10.77 -25.20 14.50
C ALA A 351 11.49 -24.50 15.65
N ARG A 352 12.65 -23.88 15.38
CA ARG A 352 13.41 -23.10 16.37
C ARG A 352 12.64 -21.89 16.87
N TYR A 353 11.87 -21.21 16.01
CA TYR A 353 10.99 -20.12 16.43
C TYR A 353 9.91 -20.62 17.41
N ALA A 354 9.33 -21.80 17.17
CA ALA A 354 8.37 -22.41 18.10
C ALA A 354 9.00 -22.77 19.45
N GLN A 355 10.29 -23.14 19.44
CA GLN A 355 11.06 -23.46 20.66
C GLN A 355 11.52 -22.21 21.42
N SER A 356 12.04 -21.21 20.73
CA SER A 356 12.56 -19.98 21.35
C SER A 356 12.55 -18.80 20.40
N PRO A 357 11.48 -17.97 20.40
CA PRO A 357 11.43 -16.76 19.58
C PRO A 357 12.62 -15.82 19.85
N VAL A 358 13.01 -15.65 21.12
CA VAL A 358 14.10 -14.73 21.50
C VAL A 358 15.43 -15.15 20.89
N ASN A 359 15.73 -16.46 20.85
CA ASN A 359 16.94 -16.98 20.23
C ASN A 359 17.01 -16.66 18.74
N GLU A 360 15.91 -16.87 18.04
CA GLU A 360 15.83 -16.60 16.60
C GLU A 360 15.97 -15.11 16.29
N PHE A 361 15.36 -14.24 17.08
CA PHE A 361 15.54 -12.79 16.94
C PHE A 361 16.95 -12.33 17.30
N ALA A 362 17.56 -12.88 18.36
CA ALA A 362 18.95 -12.60 18.72
C ALA A 362 19.93 -13.02 17.60
N ALA A 363 19.65 -14.14 16.95
CA ALA A 363 20.46 -14.66 15.87
C ALA A 363 20.41 -13.85 14.57
N LEU A 364 19.40 -12.98 14.38
CA LEU A 364 19.33 -12.05 13.24
C LEU A 364 20.43 -10.97 13.28
N GLY A 365 20.87 -10.56 14.47
CA GLY A 365 21.86 -9.51 14.61
C GLY A 365 21.39 -8.20 13.94
N ALA A 366 22.12 -7.73 12.93
CA ALA A 366 21.76 -6.50 12.19
C ALA A 366 20.46 -6.64 11.38
N ASP A 367 20.12 -7.82 10.92
CA ASP A 367 18.96 -8.09 10.07
C ASP A 367 17.63 -8.02 10.83
N VAL A 368 17.64 -7.82 12.16
CA VAL A 368 16.44 -7.58 12.96
C VAL A 368 15.60 -6.40 12.43
N THR A 369 16.23 -5.41 11.82
CA THR A 369 15.56 -4.25 11.21
C THR A 369 14.78 -4.58 9.93
N ALA A 370 15.01 -5.76 9.33
CA ALA A 370 14.28 -6.23 8.16
C ALA A 370 12.89 -6.79 8.52
N VAL A 371 12.67 -7.17 9.79
CA VAL A 371 11.34 -7.56 10.27
C VAL A 371 10.47 -6.33 10.41
N GLN A 372 9.28 -6.37 9.82
CA GLN A 372 8.38 -5.23 9.77
C GLN A 372 7.37 -5.25 10.93
N PHE A 373 7.47 -4.28 11.83
CA PHE A 373 6.57 -4.10 12.97
C PHE A 373 5.52 -2.99 12.73
N ASP A 374 5.86 -2.01 11.87
CA ASP A 374 4.98 -0.91 11.47
C ASP A 374 5.22 -0.53 10.00
N PRO A 375 4.19 -0.20 9.21
CA PRO A 375 4.34 0.21 7.80
C PRO A 375 5.26 1.43 7.60
N ALA A 376 5.33 2.33 8.59
CA ALA A 376 6.18 3.52 8.54
C ALA A 376 7.60 3.31 9.11
N GLN A 377 7.94 2.11 9.57
CA GLN A 377 9.25 1.77 10.14
C GLN A 377 10.41 2.19 9.23
N ARG A 378 10.25 2.08 7.90
CA ARG A 378 11.23 2.51 6.89
C ARG A 378 11.60 4.00 6.93
N LEU A 379 10.77 4.83 7.60
CA LEU A 379 11.00 6.28 7.75
C LEU A 379 11.88 6.60 8.97
N LEU A 380 12.22 5.59 9.78
CA LEU A 380 13.09 5.73 10.93
C LEU A 380 14.58 5.62 10.52
N PRO A 381 15.48 6.33 11.19
CA PRO A 381 16.92 6.11 11.04
C PRO A 381 17.28 4.68 11.46
N ALA A 382 17.96 3.94 10.56
CA ALA A 382 18.25 2.52 10.72
C ALA A 382 19.02 2.21 12.02
N ASP A 383 20.00 3.05 12.38
CA ASP A 383 20.80 2.87 13.60
C ASP A 383 19.96 3.00 14.88
N ARG A 384 19.03 3.95 14.92
CA ARG A 384 18.13 4.15 16.06
C ARG A 384 17.11 3.04 16.18
N LEU A 385 16.54 2.60 15.06
CA LEU A 385 15.63 1.45 15.02
C LEU A 385 16.34 0.21 15.55
N ARG A 386 17.54 -0.08 15.04
CA ARG A 386 18.35 -1.20 15.50
C ARG A 386 18.61 -1.13 17.02
N ALA A 387 19.06 0.02 17.52
CA ALA A 387 19.34 0.20 18.95
C ALA A 387 18.09 0.01 19.83
N SER A 388 16.90 0.42 19.35
CA SER A 388 15.64 0.22 20.06
C SER A 388 15.25 -1.26 20.10
N LEU A 389 15.34 -1.96 18.97
CA LEU A 389 15.03 -3.40 18.88
C LEU A 389 16.04 -4.24 19.69
N GLU A 390 17.34 -3.93 19.60
CA GLU A 390 18.37 -4.60 20.41
C GLU A 390 18.13 -4.44 21.91
N ARG A 391 17.62 -3.29 22.35
CA ARG A 391 17.27 -3.05 23.78
C ARG A 391 16.18 -4.01 24.26
N ALA A 392 15.14 -4.24 23.46
CA ALA A 392 14.10 -5.23 23.77
C ALA A 392 14.70 -6.64 23.93
N ILE A 393 15.60 -7.03 23.02
CA ILE A 393 16.26 -8.35 23.07
C ILE A 393 17.15 -8.44 24.34
N VAL A 394 17.93 -7.40 24.63
CA VAL A 394 18.76 -7.34 25.85
C VAL A 394 17.91 -7.54 27.11
N MET A 395 16.79 -6.82 27.24
CA MET A 395 15.89 -6.97 28.39
C MET A 395 15.44 -8.41 28.57
N LEU A 396 14.95 -9.03 27.51
CA LEU A 396 14.41 -10.39 27.55
C LEU A 396 15.49 -11.46 27.77
N VAL A 397 16.64 -11.33 27.11
CA VAL A 397 17.75 -12.29 27.33
C VAL A 397 18.25 -12.26 28.76
N ASN A 398 18.31 -11.08 29.39
CA ASN A 398 18.74 -11.01 30.79
C ASN A 398 17.64 -11.49 31.77
N ASP A 399 16.35 -11.33 31.42
CA ASP A 399 15.24 -11.91 32.21
C ASP A 399 15.25 -13.44 32.16
N ILE A 400 15.56 -14.02 31.01
CA ILE A 400 15.63 -15.49 30.82
C ILE A 400 16.91 -16.05 31.44
N GLY A 401 18.02 -15.32 31.34
CA GLY A 401 19.36 -15.82 31.62
C GLY A 401 19.85 -16.79 30.55
N LEU A 402 21.11 -17.19 30.66
CA LEU A 402 21.75 -18.08 29.70
C LEU A 402 22.57 -19.13 30.42
N ASP A 403 22.34 -20.39 30.12
CA ASP A 403 23.24 -21.48 30.55
C ASP A 403 24.56 -21.42 29.76
N LEU A 404 25.65 -21.21 30.51
CA LEU A 404 26.95 -20.99 29.90
C LEU A 404 27.54 -22.29 29.33
N GLN A 405 27.26 -23.42 29.97
CA GLN A 405 27.74 -24.73 29.50
C GLN A 405 27.02 -25.14 28.20
N THR A 406 25.74 -24.97 28.14
CA THR A 406 24.95 -25.15 26.91
C THR A 406 25.43 -24.21 25.80
N ALA A 407 25.74 -22.95 26.11
CA ALA A 407 26.27 -22.01 25.11
C ALA A 407 27.66 -22.39 24.56
N LEU A 408 28.45 -23.14 25.30
CA LEU A 408 29.77 -23.63 24.83
C LEU A 408 29.64 -24.78 23.81
N THR A 409 28.65 -25.64 23.99
CA THR A 409 28.42 -26.83 23.14
C THR A 409 27.46 -26.54 22.00
N ASN A 410 26.39 -25.73 22.22
CA ASN A 410 25.36 -25.46 21.26
C ASN A 410 25.52 -24.04 20.62
N THR A 411 25.93 -24.03 19.35
CA THR A 411 26.15 -22.80 18.59
C THR A 411 24.86 -21.97 18.44
N TYR A 412 23.70 -22.62 18.47
CA TYR A 412 22.41 -21.97 18.39
C TYR A 412 22.16 -21.03 19.58
N VAL A 413 22.46 -21.51 20.79
CA VAL A 413 22.28 -20.71 22.03
C VAL A 413 23.33 -19.60 22.16
N GLN A 414 24.52 -19.74 21.55
CA GLN A 414 25.56 -18.70 21.56
C GLN A 414 25.12 -17.33 21.08
N HIS A 415 24.11 -17.26 20.22
CA HIS A 415 23.62 -16.00 19.67
C HIS A 415 23.00 -15.07 20.73
N MET A 416 22.60 -15.57 21.88
CA MET A 416 22.11 -14.75 22.99
C MET A 416 23.24 -14.11 23.82
N LEU A 417 24.42 -14.66 23.85
CA LEU A 417 25.54 -14.14 24.65
C LEU A 417 25.85 -12.65 24.42
N PRO A 418 25.87 -12.14 23.18
CA PRO A 418 26.12 -10.71 22.94
C PRO A 418 25.12 -9.76 23.61
N PHE A 419 23.92 -10.24 23.98
CA PHE A 419 22.84 -9.47 24.59
C PHE A 419 22.82 -9.56 26.13
N ILE A 420 23.71 -10.35 26.71
CA ILE A 420 23.94 -10.37 28.18
C ILE A 420 24.55 -9.02 28.59
N ALA A 421 24.03 -8.46 29.70
CA ALA A 421 24.51 -7.19 30.24
C ALA A 421 26.01 -7.19 30.46
N GLY A 422 26.70 -6.16 29.99
CA GLY A 422 28.16 -6.03 30.12
C GLY A 422 28.96 -6.73 29.03
N LEU A 423 28.39 -7.65 28.25
CA LEU A 423 29.11 -8.38 27.19
C LEU A 423 29.13 -7.61 25.86
N GLY A 424 28.30 -7.93 24.94
CA GLY A 424 28.36 -7.48 23.54
C GLY A 424 29.19 -8.40 22.65
N PRO A 425 29.14 -8.29 21.32
CA PRO A 425 29.63 -9.32 20.39
C PRO A 425 31.10 -9.71 20.60
N ARG A 426 31.99 -8.72 20.77
CA ARG A 426 33.42 -8.99 20.92
C ARG A 426 33.78 -9.66 22.26
N LYS A 427 33.15 -9.24 23.37
CA LYS A 427 33.38 -9.81 24.68
C LYS A 427 32.76 -11.21 24.81
N ALA A 428 31.57 -11.44 24.20
CA ALA A 428 30.95 -12.77 24.13
C ALA A 428 31.87 -13.77 23.42
N GLN A 429 32.45 -13.41 22.29
CA GLN A 429 33.40 -14.24 21.59
C GLN A 429 34.69 -14.46 22.39
N ALA A 430 35.18 -13.43 23.06
CA ALA A 430 36.35 -13.54 23.94
C ALA A 430 36.09 -14.46 25.15
N LEU A 431 34.89 -14.42 25.74
CA LEU A 431 34.43 -15.28 26.81
C LEU A 431 34.45 -16.75 26.36
N LEU A 432 33.81 -17.09 25.26
CA LEU A 432 33.80 -18.47 24.72
C LEU A 432 35.20 -18.98 24.42
N ASN A 433 36.03 -18.18 23.76
CA ASN A 433 37.43 -18.56 23.48
C ASN A 433 38.26 -18.71 24.77
N GLY A 434 38.06 -17.83 25.75
CA GLY A 434 38.72 -17.87 27.04
C GLY A 434 38.39 -19.15 27.82
N ILE A 435 37.10 -19.55 27.84
CA ILE A 435 36.65 -20.77 28.49
C ILE A 435 37.25 -22.00 27.80
N ARG A 436 37.20 -22.07 26.47
CA ARG A 436 37.77 -23.19 25.69
C ARG A 436 39.26 -23.34 25.88
N THR A 437 40.00 -22.24 26.00
CA THR A 437 41.49 -22.28 26.07
C THR A 437 42.06 -22.34 27.47
N ARG A 438 41.35 -21.89 28.51
CA ARG A 438 41.86 -21.75 29.88
C ARG A 438 41.16 -22.66 30.89
N LEU A 439 39.96 -23.17 30.54
CA LEU A 439 39.12 -24.01 31.41
C LEU A 439 38.74 -25.32 30.73
N ASP A 440 39.39 -25.69 29.61
CA ASP A 440 39.13 -26.91 28.84
C ASP A 440 37.66 -27.13 28.48
N GLY A 441 36.90 -26.00 28.38
CA GLY A 441 35.51 -26.04 27.98
C GLY A 441 34.49 -26.27 29.12
N ILE A 442 34.91 -26.35 30.38
CA ILE A 442 34.00 -26.55 31.51
C ILE A 442 34.16 -25.41 32.52
N VAL A 443 33.02 -24.83 32.92
CA VAL A 443 32.97 -23.76 33.93
C VAL A 443 32.39 -24.34 35.23
N VAL A 444 33.20 -24.42 36.28
CA VAL A 444 32.80 -25.01 37.57
C VAL A 444 31.93 -24.01 38.38
N ASN A 445 32.32 -22.75 38.46
CA ASN A 445 31.55 -21.68 39.13
C ASN A 445 31.79 -20.33 38.50
N ARG A 446 30.94 -19.35 38.84
CA ARG A 446 31.01 -17.97 38.29
C ARG A 446 32.33 -17.24 38.64
N GLU A 447 32.92 -17.53 39.79
CA GLU A 447 34.18 -16.88 40.23
C GLU A 447 35.37 -17.24 39.36
N VAL A 448 35.43 -18.45 38.84
CA VAL A 448 36.55 -18.94 38.00
C VAL A 448 36.72 -18.02 36.77
N LEU A 449 35.67 -17.42 36.26
CA LEU A 449 35.74 -16.51 35.10
C LEU A 449 36.59 -15.27 35.40
N VAL A 450 36.59 -14.80 36.64
CA VAL A 450 37.45 -13.67 37.08
C VAL A 450 38.81 -14.17 37.52
N ARG A 451 38.88 -15.22 38.33
CA ARG A 451 40.15 -15.77 38.82
C ARG A 451 41.12 -16.17 37.71
N ARG A 452 40.60 -16.75 36.63
CA ARG A 452 41.39 -17.12 35.44
C ARG A 452 41.56 -16.00 34.45
N GLY A 453 41.04 -14.76 34.76
CA GLY A 453 41.19 -13.57 33.91
C GLY A 453 40.49 -13.65 32.56
N ILE A 454 39.40 -14.40 32.49
CA ILE A 454 38.55 -14.51 31.28
C ILE A 454 37.69 -13.28 31.16
N LEU A 455 37.07 -12.84 32.28
CA LEU A 455 36.33 -11.62 32.39
C LEU A 455 37.06 -10.65 33.34
N THR A 456 37.00 -9.35 33.06
CA THR A 456 37.38 -8.32 34.03
C THR A 456 36.30 -8.22 35.10
N PHE A 457 36.66 -7.82 36.35
CA PHE A 457 35.72 -7.66 37.46
C PHE A 457 34.49 -6.80 37.09
N VAL A 458 34.71 -5.72 36.39
CA VAL A 458 33.60 -4.81 35.97
C VAL A 458 32.63 -5.50 35.01
N VAL A 459 33.11 -6.30 34.06
CA VAL A 459 32.25 -7.02 33.12
C VAL A 459 31.54 -8.16 33.84
N TRP A 460 32.24 -8.91 34.68
CA TRP A 460 31.68 -9.96 35.51
C TRP A 460 30.55 -9.45 36.41
N ASN A 461 30.80 -8.35 37.13
CA ASN A 461 29.81 -7.74 38.01
C ASN A 461 28.51 -7.34 37.32
N ASN A 462 28.55 -7.02 36.02
CA ASN A 462 27.36 -6.75 35.25
C ASN A 462 26.70 -8.01 34.64
N ALA A 463 27.44 -9.07 34.41
CA ALA A 463 26.98 -10.27 33.67
C ALA A 463 26.63 -11.46 34.58
N ALA A 464 27.23 -11.54 35.78
CA ALA A 464 27.22 -12.74 36.59
C ALA A 464 25.83 -13.32 36.90
N SER A 465 24.85 -12.51 37.25
CA SER A 465 23.49 -12.98 37.54
C SER A 465 22.76 -13.61 36.34
N PHE A 466 23.20 -13.28 35.14
CA PHE A 466 22.55 -13.71 33.90
C PHE A 466 23.23 -14.89 33.22
N LEU A 467 24.42 -15.29 33.73
CA LEU A 467 25.15 -16.45 33.31
C LEU A 467 24.89 -17.60 34.29
N ARG A 468 24.03 -18.51 33.90
CA ARG A 468 23.73 -19.72 34.66
C ARG A 468 24.80 -20.75 34.43
N ILE A 469 25.13 -21.55 35.47
CA ILE A 469 26.02 -22.70 35.39
C ILE A 469 25.25 -23.92 35.90
N ASP A 470 25.16 -24.95 35.05
CA ASP A 470 24.55 -26.22 35.41
C ASP A 470 25.47 -26.99 36.37
N GLN A 471 24.89 -27.43 37.48
CA GLN A 471 25.66 -28.11 38.55
C GLN A 471 26.09 -29.54 38.18
N ASP A 472 25.30 -30.26 37.37
CA ASP A 472 25.61 -31.64 37.02
C ASP A 472 26.89 -31.71 36.18
N ALA A 473 27.04 -30.82 35.20
CA ALA A 473 28.26 -30.73 34.39
C ALA A 473 29.45 -30.16 35.15
N ALA A 474 29.21 -29.34 36.19
CA ALA A 474 30.25 -28.73 37.02
C ALA A 474 30.81 -29.71 38.08
N ALA A 475 30.01 -30.66 38.57
CA ALA A 475 30.42 -31.61 39.62
C ALA A 475 31.55 -32.57 39.17
N ASP A 476 31.53 -32.98 37.88
CA ASP A 476 32.54 -33.87 37.32
C ASP A 476 33.94 -33.22 37.18
N ALA A 477 33.98 -31.87 37.15
CA ALA A 477 35.20 -31.08 36.96
C ALA A 477 35.67 -30.36 38.21
N ALA A 478 35.11 -30.68 39.40
CA ALA A 478 35.47 -30.05 40.66
C ALA A 478 36.96 -30.35 41.01
N ASP A 479 37.70 -29.28 41.36
CA ASP A 479 39.09 -29.32 41.78
C ASP A 479 39.23 -28.73 43.19
N GLU A 480 40.33 -28.98 43.90
CA GLU A 480 40.56 -28.39 45.23
C GLU A 480 40.48 -26.87 45.26
N ASP A 481 40.79 -26.22 44.12
CA ASP A 481 40.77 -24.78 43.94
C ASP A 481 39.41 -24.19 43.51
N ALA A 482 38.48 -25.03 43.02
CA ALA A 482 37.18 -24.59 42.52
C ALA A 482 36.07 -25.62 42.74
N GLN A 483 35.17 -25.32 43.68
CA GLN A 483 34.00 -26.16 43.97
C GLN A 483 32.72 -25.55 43.32
N PRO A 484 31.80 -26.41 42.86
CA PRO A 484 30.49 -25.93 42.38
C PRO A 484 29.69 -25.21 43.47
N ASP A 485 29.02 -24.11 43.13
CA ASP A 485 28.09 -23.45 44.06
C ASP A 485 26.67 -23.52 43.47
N VAL A 486 25.75 -24.13 44.21
CA VAL A 486 24.34 -24.29 43.80
C VAL A 486 23.67 -22.96 43.46
N LEU A 487 24.13 -21.87 44.06
CA LEU A 487 23.60 -20.52 43.79
C LEU A 487 23.98 -20.03 42.38
N ASP A 488 25.00 -20.61 41.73
CA ASP A 488 25.34 -20.28 40.34
C ASP A 488 24.28 -20.77 39.33
N ALA A 489 23.39 -21.69 39.78
CA ALA A 489 22.18 -22.05 39.00
C ALA A 489 21.00 -21.05 39.17
N THR A 490 21.19 -19.99 39.94
CA THR A 490 20.14 -18.99 40.25
C THR A 490 20.41 -17.60 39.61
N ARG A 491 19.41 -16.73 39.58
CA ARG A 491 19.55 -15.30 39.17
C ARG A 491 20.21 -14.43 40.24
N ILE A 492 20.51 -15.01 41.43
CA ILE A 492 21.09 -14.24 42.54
C ILE A 492 22.51 -13.84 42.14
N HIS A 493 22.87 -12.57 42.39
CA HIS A 493 24.19 -12.04 42.13
C HIS A 493 25.19 -12.57 43.15
N PRO A 494 26.37 -12.94 42.78
CA PRO A 494 27.39 -13.47 43.72
C PRO A 494 27.71 -12.56 44.93
N GLU A 495 27.60 -11.24 44.74
CA GLU A 495 27.72 -10.25 45.85
C GLU A 495 26.64 -10.41 46.92
N ASP A 496 25.52 -11.00 46.61
CA ASP A 496 24.36 -11.15 47.48
C ASP A 496 24.18 -12.58 48.03
N TYR A 497 25.13 -13.51 47.77
CA TYR A 497 25.02 -14.91 48.18
C TYR A 497 24.90 -15.12 49.68
N ASP A 498 25.37 -14.17 50.52
CA ASP A 498 25.20 -14.24 51.97
C ASP A 498 23.72 -14.23 52.36
N PHE A 499 22.85 -13.54 51.64
CA PHE A 499 21.42 -13.47 51.96
C PHE A 499 20.68 -14.81 51.80
N PRO A 500 20.72 -15.50 50.65
CA PRO A 500 20.12 -16.86 50.51
C PRO A 500 20.74 -17.87 51.45
N ARG A 501 22.09 -17.82 51.71
CA ARG A 501 22.75 -18.69 52.62
C ARG A 501 22.23 -18.55 54.06
N GLN A 502 22.05 -17.29 54.50
CA GLN A 502 21.44 -17.03 55.80
C GLN A 502 19.95 -17.41 55.84
N MET A 503 19.18 -17.08 54.82
CA MET A 503 17.77 -17.47 54.72
C MET A 503 17.56 -18.99 54.77
N ALA A 504 18.40 -19.75 54.08
CA ALA A 504 18.35 -21.20 54.09
C ALA A 504 18.69 -21.77 55.47
N ARG A 505 19.73 -21.26 56.12
CA ARG A 505 20.09 -21.65 57.49
C ARG A 505 18.96 -21.41 58.47
N ASP A 506 18.38 -20.21 58.45
CA ASP A 506 17.27 -19.81 59.34
C ASP A 506 16.04 -20.69 59.09
N ALA A 507 15.70 -20.99 57.82
CA ALA A 507 14.57 -21.84 57.46
C ALA A 507 14.76 -23.33 57.88
N LEU A 508 15.99 -23.80 57.94
CA LEU A 508 16.32 -25.16 58.40
C LEU A 508 16.62 -25.23 59.91
N ASN A 509 16.63 -24.06 60.62
CA ASN A 509 17.02 -23.93 62.02
C ASN A 509 18.43 -24.51 62.29
N LYS A 510 19.40 -24.34 61.37
CA LYS A 510 20.80 -24.77 61.52
C LYS A 510 21.67 -23.63 62.04
N HIS A 511 22.57 -23.97 63.00
CA HIS A 511 23.55 -23.01 63.47
C HIS A 511 24.86 -23.09 62.63
N GLU A 512 25.67 -22.04 62.69
CA GLU A 512 26.97 -21.96 61.97
C GLU A 512 27.89 -23.11 62.34
N GLU A 513 27.84 -23.55 63.60
CA GLU A 513 28.65 -24.65 64.14
C GLU A 513 28.31 -26.02 63.49
N ASP A 514 27.05 -26.19 62.99
CA ASP A 514 26.58 -27.41 62.37
C ASP A 514 27.09 -27.57 60.92
N LEU A 515 27.69 -26.52 60.36
CA LEU A 515 28.14 -26.45 58.97
C LEU A 515 29.66 -26.20 58.86
N GLU A 516 30.41 -26.32 60.01
CA GLU A 516 31.87 -26.16 60.00
C GLU A 516 32.53 -27.23 59.13
N GLY A 517 33.26 -26.80 58.08
CA GLY A 517 33.96 -27.66 57.12
C GLY A 517 33.18 -28.03 55.87
N GLU A 518 31.91 -27.61 55.72
CA GLU A 518 31.09 -27.80 54.54
C GLU A 518 31.09 -26.57 53.63
N HIS A 519 30.65 -26.76 52.37
CA HIS A 519 30.50 -25.62 51.45
C HIS A 519 29.49 -24.61 52.00
N PRO A 520 29.73 -23.27 51.95
CA PRO A 520 28.85 -22.27 52.49
C PRO A 520 27.41 -22.30 52.01
N SER A 521 27.16 -22.88 50.83
CA SER A 521 25.82 -22.99 50.19
C SER A 521 25.15 -24.34 50.41
N VAL A 522 25.66 -25.25 51.26
CA VAL A 522 25.05 -26.57 51.54
C VAL A 522 23.60 -26.43 52.04
N ALA A 523 23.33 -25.49 52.93
CA ALA A 523 21.98 -25.24 53.41
C ALA A 523 21.05 -24.80 52.28
N CYS A 524 21.55 -24.07 51.26
CA CYS A 524 20.79 -23.70 50.09
C CYS A 524 20.46 -24.93 49.24
N ALA A 525 21.41 -25.84 49.01
CA ALA A 525 21.21 -27.10 48.33
C ALA A 525 20.09 -27.94 48.99
N GLU A 526 20.16 -28.12 50.29
CA GLU A 526 19.15 -28.86 51.05
C GLU A 526 17.73 -28.24 50.97
N ILE A 527 17.63 -26.89 50.93
CA ILE A 527 16.32 -26.22 50.73
C ILE A 527 15.82 -26.42 49.32
N MET A 528 16.68 -26.34 48.30
CA MET A 528 16.30 -26.47 46.90
C MET A 528 15.90 -27.88 46.52
N GLU A 529 16.47 -28.91 47.19
CA GLU A 529 16.12 -30.33 47.06
C GLU A 529 14.94 -30.78 47.92
N ASP A 530 14.45 -29.90 48.85
CA ASP A 530 13.34 -30.22 49.76
C ASP A 530 12.02 -30.36 49.00
N ALA A 531 11.17 -31.29 49.41
CA ALA A 531 9.86 -31.53 48.83
C ALA A 531 8.91 -30.30 48.98
N ARG A 532 9.13 -29.47 50.03
CA ARG A 532 8.28 -28.29 50.36
C ARG A 532 9.08 -27.05 50.74
N PRO A 533 9.93 -26.52 49.85
CA PRO A 533 10.77 -25.36 50.17
C PRO A 533 9.96 -24.13 50.45
N SER A 534 8.80 -23.96 49.80
CA SER A 534 7.92 -22.81 50.01
C SER A 534 7.35 -22.71 51.42
N GLU A 535 7.04 -23.85 52.08
CA GLU A 535 6.49 -23.84 53.46
C GLU A 535 7.57 -23.43 54.46
N LYS A 536 8.79 -23.93 54.32
CA LYS A 536 9.91 -23.58 55.21
C LYS A 536 10.32 -22.11 55.08
N LEU A 537 10.43 -21.63 53.84
CA LEU A 537 10.77 -20.22 53.58
C LEU A 537 9.62 -19.24 53.85
N ALA A 538 8.36 -19.71 53.97
CA ALA A 538 7.23 -18.86 54.31
C ALA A 538 7.28 -18.41 55.78
N ALA A 539 7.93 -19.17 56.68
CA ALA A 539 8.08 -18.85 58.07
C ALA A 539 9.01 -17.64 58.36
N LEU A 540 9.82 -17.22 57.33
CA LEU A 540 10.76 -16.11 57.44
C LEU A 540 10.07 -14.75 57.32
N ASP A 541 10.25 -13.86 58.28
CA ASP A 541 9.82 -12.45 58.22
C ASP A 541 10.83 -11.59 57.46
N LEU A 542 10.70 -11.56 56.12
CA LEU A 542 11.59 -10.82 55.24
C LEU A 542 11.45 -9.30 55.34
N ASP A 543 10.31 -8.80 55.80
CA ASP A 543 10.10 -7.37 55.98
C ASP A 543 10.88 -6.84 57.18
N ASN A 544 10.86 -7.58 58.30
CA ASN A 544 11.67 -7.29 59.47
C ASN A 544 13.18 -7.40 59.18
N TYR A 545 13.55 -8.42 58.40
CA TYR A 545 14.96 -8.59 57.97
C TYR A 545 15.42 -7.43 57.08
N ALA A 546 14.58 -6.99 56.14
CA ALA A 546 14.87 -5.82 55.31
C ALA A 546 14.99 -4.52 56.13
N ALA A 547 14.13 -4.33 57.16
CA ALA A 547 14.20 -3.21 58.07
C ALA A 547 15.49 -3.19 58.89
N MET A 548 15.92 -4.37 59.40
CA MET A 548 17.19 -4.50 60.14
C MET A 548 18.40 -4.19 59.22
N LEU A 549 18.42 -4.66 57.96
CA LEU A 549 19.47 -4.33 57.01
C LEU A 549 19.54 -2.83 56.73
N TRP A 550 18.41 -2.18 56.63
CA TRP A 550 18.35 -0.71 56.51
C TRP A 550 18.89 0.03 57.71
N GLU A 551 18.46 -0.33 58.91
CA GLU A 551 18.87 0.33 60.15
C GLU A 551 20.37 0.10 60.46
N ARG A 552 20.88 -1.13 60.27
CA ARG A 552 22.26 -1.48 60.63
C ARG A 552 23.31 -1.12 59.57
N ARG A 553 22.95 -1.26 58.30
CA ARG A 553 23.91 -1.16 57.17
C ARG A 553 23.47 -0.10 56.12
N GLY A 554 22.32 0.54 56.26
CA GLY A 554 21.81 1.47 55.24
C GLY A 554 21.47 0.83 53.89
N LEU A 555 21.30 -0.53 53.85
CA LEU A 555 21.10 -1.31 52.61
C LEU A 555 19.61 -1.50 52.34
N ARG A 556 19.13 -1.05 51.17
CA ARG A 556 17.73 -1.26 50.69
C ARG A 556 17.61 -2.57 49.90
N LYS A 557 17.54 -3.71 50.57
CA LYS A 557 17.61 -5.05 49.96
C LYS A 557 16.30 -5.83 49.97
N ARG A 558 15.13 -5.19 50.26
CA ARG A 558 13.83 -5.91 50.33
C ARG A 558 13.52 -6.71 49.07
N LEU A 559 13.67 -6.11 47.88
CA LEU A 559 13.42 -6.82 46.62
C LEU A 559 14.42 -7.94 46.40
N THR A 560 15.71 -7.76 46.72
CA THR A 560 16.73 -8.79 46.66
C THR A 560 16.35 -9.98 47.53
N LEU A 561 15.89 -9.78 48.77
CA LEU A 561 15.45 -10.88 49.65
C LEU A 561 14.26 -11.66 49.09
N LEU A 562 13.28 -10.94 48.50
CA LEU A 562 12.14 -11.59 47.83
C LEU A 562 12.59 -12.41 46.61
N THR A 563 13.54 -11.89 45.81
CA THR A 563 14.14 -12.61 44.70
C THR A 563 14.89 -13.84 45.18
N CYS A 564 15.71 -13.71 46.25
CA CYS A 564 16.43 -14.83 46.84
C CYS A 564 15.46 -15.92 47.32
N LYS A 565 14.35 -15.55 47.97
CA LYS A 565 13.33 -16.52 48.36
C LYS A 565 12.73 -17.26 47.18
N GLN A 566 12.42 -16.55 46.12
CA GLN A 566 11.81 -17.13 44.91
C GLN A 566 12.80 -18.07 44.21
N GLU A 567 14.04 -17.64 44.05
CA GLU A 567 15.11 -18.43 43.41
C GLU A 567 15.49 -19.70 44.22
N LEU A 568 15.40 -19.68 45.57
CA LEU A 568 15.57 -20.87 46.39
C LEU A 568 14.40 -21.86 46.27
N ILE A 569 13.19 -21.39 45.94
CA ILE A 569 12.03 -22.24 45.70
C ILE A 569 12.07 -22.85 44.30
N ARG A 570 12.41 -22.06 43.32
CA ARG A 570 12.44 -22.43 41.88
C ARG A 570 13.55 -21.67 41.16
N PRO A 571 14.77 -22.28 41.09
CA PRO A 571 15.90 -21.63 40.41
C PRO A 571 15.61 -21.39 38.94
N TYR A 572 15.83 -20.16 38.46
CA TYR A 572 15.64 -19.76 37.08
C TYR A 572 14.28 -20.20 36.52
N ASP A 573 13.22 -20.08 37.31
CA ASP A 573 11.88 -20.43 36.82
C ASP A 573 11.54 -19.55 35.60
N ASP A 574 11.07 -20.20 34.55
CA ASP A 574 10.62 -19.51 33.33
C ASP A 574 9.15 -19.10 33.47
N TRP A 575 8.96 -17.86 33.88
CA TRP A 575 7.63 -17.26 34.10
C TRP A 575 7.04 -16.58 32.87
N ARG A 576 7.67 -16.75 31.70
CA ARG A 576 7.17 -16.17 30.45
C ARG A 576 5.75 -16.64 30.14
N PRO A 577 4.90 -15.75 29.59
CA PRO A 577 3.57 -16.14 29.14
C PRO A 577 3.66 -17.15 27.98
N PRO A 578 2.55 -17.86 27.67
CA PRO A 578 2.53 -18.72 26.48
C PRO A 578 2.87 -17.90 25.21
N GLN A 579 3.51 -18.57 24.25
CA GLN A 579 3.90 -17.94 22.98
C GLN A 579 2.67 -17.35 22.27
N LEU A 580 2.79 -16.11 21.80
CA LEU A 580 1.79 -15.47 20.96
C LEU A 580 1.76 -16.12 19.58
N LEU A 581 0.66 -16.83 19.28
CA LEU A 581 0.42 -17.40 17.95
C LEU A 581 -0.28 -16.37 17.05
N PRO A 582 -0.04 -16.41 15.73
CA PRO A 582 -0.71 -15.52 14.80
C PRO A 582 -2.23 -15.69 14.83
N THR A 583 -2.95 -14.60 14.85
CA THR A 583 -4.40 -14.57 14.68
C THR A 583 -4.82 -15.01 13.26
N ALA A 584 -6.10 -15.33 13.06
CA ALA A 584 -6.60 -15.69 11.73
C ALA A 584 -6.37 -14.56 10.69
N GLU A 585 -6.45 -13.30 11.10
CA GLU A 585 -6.19 -12.15 10.23
C GLU A 585 -4.71 -11.99 9.88
N GLU A 586 -3.82 -12.24 10.86
CA GLU A 586 -2.39 -12.22 10.62
C GLU A 586 -1.95 -13.39 9.74
N LEU A 587 -2.51 -14.59 9.94
CA LEU A 587 -2.28 -15.74 9.05
C LEU A 587 -2.79 -15.47 7.63
N PHE A 588 -3.95 -14.82 7.51
CA PHE A 588 -4.47 -14.41 6.22
C PHE A 588 -3.51 -13.47 5.50
N MET A 589 -3.00 -12.44 6.19
CA MET A 589 -1.98 -11.54 5.65
C MET A 589 -0.67 -12.27 5.32
N MET A 590 -0.19 -13.15 6.20
CA MET A 590 1.07 -13.90 6.01
C MET A 590 1.04 -14.80 4.76
N PHE A 591 -0.10 -15.45 4.49
CA PHE A 591 -0.21 -16.44 3.43
C PHE A 591 -0.74 -15.88 2.10
N THR A 592 -1.47 -14.77 2.11
CA THR A 592 -2.07 -14.16 0.92
C THR A 592 -1.46 -12.82 0.54
N GLY A 593 -0.84 -12.12 1.49
CA GLY A 593 -0.44 -10.71 1.34
C GLY A 593 -1.62 -9.73 1.42
N GLU A 594 -2.85 -10.24 1.61
CA GLU A 594 -4.07 -9.43 1.64
C GLU A 594 -4.50 -9.08 3.07
N THR A 595 -5.24 -8.00 3.18
CA THR A 595 -5.88 -7.55 4.42
C THR A 595 -7.38 -7.38 4.19
N ARG A 596 -8.17 -7.21 5.24
CA ARG A 596 -9.60 -6.86 5.10
C ARG A 596 -9.85 -5.54 4.34
N ARG A 597 -8.81 -4.73 4.12
CA ARG A 597 -8.91 -3.49 3.32
C ARG A 597 -8.67 -3.74 1.84
N SER A 598 -7.80 -4.67 1.51
CA SER A 598 -7.48 -5.01 0.11
C SER A 598 -8.41 -6.08 -0.45
N LEU A 599 -8.96 -6.97 0.40
CA LEU A 599 -9.90 -8.02 0.02
C LEU A 599 -11.03 -8.12 1.07
N ALA A 600 -12.24 -7.78 0.68
CA ALA A 600 -13.43 -7.79 1.55
C ALA A 600 -14.70 -8.15 0.77
N GLU A 601 -15.76 -8.44 1.50
CA GLU A 601 -17.08 -8.68 0.94
C GLU A 601 -17.59 -7.44 0.19
N GLY A 602 -18.21 -7.67 -0.96
CA GLY A 602 -18.66 -6.63 -1.89
C GLY A 602 -17.57 -6.07 -2.81
N TYR A 603 -16.33 -6.59 -2.78
CA TYR A 603 -15.28 -6.17 -3.69
C TYR A 603 -15.34 -6.96 -5.01
N VAL A 604 -15.06 -6.28 -6.12
CA VAL A 604 -14.88 -6.89 -7.43
C VAL A 604 -13.43 -7.34 -7.56
N VAL A 605 -13.22 -8.63 -7.77
CA VAL A 605 -11.88 -9.22 -7.86
C VAL A 605 -11.70 -9.97 -9.19
N PRO A 606 -10.52 -9.90 -9.82
CA PRO A 606 -10.19 -10.74 -10.96
C PRO A 606 -9.97 -12.18 -10.48
N VAL A 607 -10.56 -13.13 -11.20
CA VAL A 607 -10.46 -14.54 -10.89
C VAL A 607 -10.22 -15.36 -12.16
N VAL A 608 -9.54 -16.48 -12.01
CA VAL A 608 -9.28 -17.42 -13.11
C VAL A 608 -10.03 -18.74 -12.84
N VAL A 609 -10.82 -19.20 -13.79
CA VAL A 609 -11.53 -20.47 -13.69
C VAL A 609 -10.53 -21.63 -13.70
N THR A 610 -10.47 -22.40 -12.61
CA THR A 610 -9.58 -23.56 -12.50
C THR A 610 -10.27 -24.85 -12.90
N ARG A 611 -11.51 -25.04 -12.46
CA ARG A 611 -12.30 -26.27 -12.73
C ARG A 611 -13.79 -25.97 -12.80
N ILE A 612 -14.49 -26.70 -13.66
CA ILE A 612 -15.95 -26.65 -13.82
C ILE A 612 -16.53 -27.98 -13.37
N GLU A 613 -17.34 -27.95 -12.32
CA GLU A 613 -18.03 -29.15 -11.78
C GLU A 613 -19.49 -29.08 -12.13
N GLU A 614 -19.99 -30.10 -12.87
CA GLU A 614 -21.37 -30.22 -13.30
C GLU A 614 -21.83 -31.65 -13.10
N GLY A 615 -23.05 -31.84 -12.63
CA GLY A 615 -23.70 -33.14 -12.49
C GLY A 615 -25.20 -33.02 -12.73
N ARG A 616 -25.88 -34.17 -12.95
CA ARG A 616 -27.34 -34.21 -13.25
C ARG A 616 -28.18 -33.76 -12.05
N ASP A 617 -27.69 -33.98 -10.84
CA ASP A 617 -28.39 -33.69 -9.57
C ASP A 617 -27.56 -32.82 -8.64
N ILE A 618 -26.49 -32.18 -9.17
CA ILE A 618 -25.61 -31.29 -8.41
C ILE A 618 -25.75 -29.90 -9.02
N GLU A 619 -25.96 -28.90 -8.18
CA GLU A 619 -25.90 -27.50 -8.56
C GLU A 619 -24.52 -27.24 -9.20
N GLY A 620 -24.48 -26.69 -10.44
CA GLY A 620 -23.22 -26.42 -11.15
C GLY A 620 -22.33 -25.50 -10.36
N LEU A 621 -21.04 -25.76 -10.39
CA LEU A 621 -20.04 -25.07 -9.59
C LEU A 621 -18.82 -24.67 -10.44
N LEU A 622 -18.42 -23.42 -10.40
CA LEU A 622 -17.13 -22.97 -10.92
C LEU A 622 -16.14 -22.85 -9.76
N ARG A 623 -15.05 -23.59 -9.83
CA ARG A 623 -13.88 -23.33 -8.97
C ARG A 623 -12.99 -22.32 -9.67
N VAL A 624 -12.69 -21.28 -8.95
CA VAL A 624 -11.87 -20.18 -9.43
C VAL A 624 -10.69 -19.93 -8.48
N ARG A 625 -9.69 -19.27 -8.96
CA ARG A 625 -8.54 -18.82 -8.17
C ARG A 625 -8.45 -17.31 -8.23
N LEU A 626 -8.38 -16.68 -7.07
CA LEU A 626 -8.12 -15.26 -6.91
C LEU A 626 -6.63 -14.97 -7.16
N GLU A 627 -6.29 -13.72 -7.45
CA GLU A 627 -4.91 -13.26 -7.66
C GLU A 627 -4.04 -13.49 -6.41
N ALA A 628 -4.61 -13.35 -5.22
CA ALA A 628 -3.98 -13.67 -3.94
C ALA A 628 -3.67 -15.19 -3.73
N GLY A 629 -3.90 -16.03 -4.72
CA GLY A 629 -3.68 -17.48 -4.64
C GLY A 629 -4.74 -18.28 -3.90
N MET A 630 -5.78 -17.63 -3.39
CA MET A 630 -6.91 -18.26 -2.70
C MET A 630 -7.82 -18.99 -3.68
N ASP A 631 -8.39 -20.10 -3.22
CA ASP A 631 -9.45 -20.79 -3.97
C ASP A 631 -10.81 -20.13 -3.70
N GLY A 632 -11.55 -19.86 -4.77
CA GLY A 632 -12.91 -19.33 -4.74
C GLY A 632 -13.92 -20.27 -5.38
N VAL A 633 -15.17 -20.06 -5.06
CA VAL A 633 -16.29 -20.85 -5.54
C VAL A 633 -17.40 -19.94 -6.03
N ILE A 634 -17.93 -20.22 -7.24
CA ILE A 634 -19.13 -19.56 -7.78
C ILE A 634 -20.16 -20.65 -8.03
N VAL A 635 -21.25 -20.60 -7.26
CA VAL A 635 -22.33 -21.57 -7.36
C VAL A 635 -23.26 -21.18 -8.52
N GLY A 636 -23.91 -22.13 -9.16
CA GLY A 636 -24.75 -21.90 -10.36
C GLY A 636 -25.79 -20.79 -10.18
N ARG A 637 -26.43 -20.73 -9.01
CA ARG A 637 -27.36 -19.64 -8.64
C ARG A 637 -26.74 -18.25 -8.62
N ASP A 638 -25.43 -18.17 -8.37
CA ASP A 638 -24.66 -16.92 -8.33
C ASP A 638 -24.03 -16.56 -9.69
N ILE A 639 -24.22 -17.39 -10.70
CA ILE A 639 -23.87 -17.12 -12.09
C ILE A 639 -25.03 -16.44 -12.80
N MET A 640 -26.24 -17.02 -12.70
CA MET A 640 -27.45 -16.46 -13.30
C MET A 640 -28.71 -16.80 -12.46
N PRO A 641 -29.68 -15.89 -12.42
CA PRO A 641 -30.98 -16.16 -11.76
C PRO A 641 -31.66 -17.38 -12.36
N GLY A 642 -32.15 -18.28 -11.47
CA GLY A 642 -32.89 -19.47 -11.91
C GLY A 642 -32.04 -20.53 -12.60
N TYR A 643 -30.73 -20.56 -12.37
CA TYR A 643 -29.86 -21.59 -12.92
C TYR A 643 -30.36 -23.00 -12.62
N ASN A 644 -30.48 -23.82 -13.67
CA ASN A 644 -30.79 -25.23 -13.58
C ASN A 644 -29.79 -26.04 -14.43
N SER A 645 -29.07 -26.94 -13.79
CA SER A 645 -28.04 -27.78 -14.43
C SER A 645 -28.55 -28.66 -15.58
N ARG A 646 -29.90 -28.85 -15.68
CA ARG A 646 -30.54 -29.58 -16.78
C ARG A 646 -30.66 -28.75 -18.04
N ASP A 647 -30.85 -27.44 -17.92
CA ASP A 647 -31.15 -26.53 -19.01
C ASP A 647 -29.89 -25.83 -19.54
N VAL A 648 -28.95 -25.46 -18.60
CA VAL A 648 -27.75 -24.74 -18.96
C VAL A 648 -26.51 -25.49 -18.47
N ARG A 649 -25.57 -25.75 -19.39
CA ARG A 649 -24.29 -26.37 -19.06
C ARG A 649 -23.22 -25.30 -18.94
N LEU A 650 -22.56 -25.19 -17.77
CA LEU A 650 -21.50 -24.22 -17.50
C LEU A 650 -20.30 -24.37 -18.44
N ARG A 651 -19.95 -25.59 -18.84
CA ARG A 651 -18.88 -25.88 -19.82
C ARG A 651 -19.10 -25.30 -21.23
N ARG A 652 -20.32 -24.89 -21.55
CA ARG A 652 -20.62 -24.16 -22.80
C ARG A 652 -20.38 -22.66 -22.64
N LEU A 653 -20.51 -22.12 -21.44
CA LEU A 653 -20.37 -20.70 -21.11
C LEU A 653 -18.95 -20.34 -20.69
N PHE A 654 -18.27 -21.25 -20.00
CA PHE A 654 -16.96 -20.99 -19.40
C PHE A 654 -15.93 -22.05 -19.84
N ARG A 655 -14.65 -21.64 -19.78
CA ARG A 655 -13.51 -22.52 -20.04
C ARG A 655 -12.52 -22.46 -18.88
N SER A 656 -11.85 -23.58 -18.60
CA SER A 656 -10.71 -23.59 -17.66
C SER A 656 -9.60 -22.65 -18.20
N GLY A 657 -9.01 -21.84 -17.31
CA GLY A 657 -8.05 -20.78 -17.66
C GLY A 657 -8.69 -19.45 -18.05
N GLN A 658 -10.01 -19.33 -18.12
CA GLN A 658 -10.71 -18.09 -18.43
C GLN A 658 -10.61 -17.12 -17.24
N ALA A 659 -10.18 -15.88 -17.52
CA ALA A 659 -10.22 -14.79 -16.54
C ALA A 659 -11.61 -14.14 -16.52
N LEU A 660 -12.12 -13.85 -15.34
CA LEU A 660 -13.43 -13.22 -15.08
C LEU A 660 -13.27 -12.22 -13.95
N ASN A 661 -14.16 -11.23 -13.88
CA ASN A 661 -14.33 -10.40 -12.70
C ASN A 661 -15.56 -10.89 -11.93
N ALA A 662 -15.41 -11.10 -10.64
CA ALA A 662 -16.47 -11.58 -9.76
C ALA A 662 -16.56 -10.74 -8.50
N VAL A 663 -17.75 -10.64 -7.90
CA VAL A 663 -17.96 -9.95 -6.64
C VAL A 663 -17.82 -10.94 -5.49
N VAL A 664 -17.05 -10.56 -4.45
CA VAL A 664 -16.92 -11.36 -3.23
C VAL A 664 -18.22 -11.27 -2.43
N VAL A 665 -18.92 -12.40 -2.28
CA VAL A 665 -20.16 -12.48 -1.49
C VAL A 665 -19.85 -12.79 -0.03
N HIS A 666 -18.97 -13.77 0.19
CA HIS A 666 -18.51 -14.15 1.52
C HIS A 666 -17.04 -14.50 1.52
N LEU A 667 -16.33 -14.05 2.57
CA LEU A 667 -14.88 -14.27 2.75
C LEU A 667 -14.63 -15.05 4.05
N ASP A 668 -14.36 -16.36 3.92
CA ASP A 668 -13.92 -17.19 5.04
C ASP A 668 -12.40 -17.09 5.22
N ILE A 669 -11.98 -16.20 6.14
CA ILE A 669 -10.56 -15.96 6.46
C ILE A 669 -9.93 -17.19 7.13
N GLN A 670 -10.67 -17.93 7.95
CA GLN A 670 -10.14 -19.11 8.66
C GLN A 670 -9.79 -20.24 7.70
N ARG A 671 -10.61 -20.45 6.68
CA ARG A 671 -10.37 -21.46 5.64
C ARG A 671 -9.66 -20.92 4.41
N MET A 672 -9.44 -19.62 4.34
CA MET A 672 -8.84 -18.92 3.18
C MET A 672 -9.57 -19.23 1.87
N ARG A 673 -10.90 -19.11 1.89
CA ARG A 673 -11.78 -19.35 0.74
C ARG A 673 -12.76 -18.20 0.56
N ALA A 674 -13.14 -17.96 -0.70
CA ALA A 674 -14.13 -16.96 -1.05
C ALA A 674 -15.31 -17.57 -1.80
N GLU A 675 -16.52 -17.14 -1.45
CA GLU A 675 -17.71 -17.34 -2.25
C GLU A 675 -17.94 -16.09 -3.11
N LEU A 676 -18.17 -16.29 -4.38
CA LEU A 676 -18.17 -15.22 -5.37
C LEU A 676 -19.44 -15.27 -6.23
N SER A 677 -19.84 -14.12 -6.79
CA SER A 677 -21.00 -14.00 -7.67
C SER A 677 -20.66 -13.30 -8.98
N LEU A 678 -21.28 -13.74 -10.06
CA LEU A 678 -21.25 -13.11 -11.39
C LEU A 678 -22.58 -12.41 -11.73
N ARG A 679 -23.54 -12.37 -10.81
CA ARG A 679 -24.86 -11.76 -11.03
C ARG A 679 -24.74 -10.24 -11.18
N ALA A 680 -25.47 -9.68 -12.14
CA ALA A 680 -25.51 -8.23 -12.35
C ALA A 680 -25.89 -7.45 -11.08
N GLU A 681 -26.84 -7.98 -10.30
CA GLU A 681 -27.28 -7.39 -9.03
C GLU A 681 -26.11 -7.24 -8.01
N ALA A 682 -25.17 -8.20 -7.98
CA ALA A 682 -24.01 -8.13 -7.09
C ALA A 682 -23.07 -7.00 -7.51
N PHE A 683 -22.94 -6.72 -8.81
CA PHE A 683 -22.14 -5.60 -9.32
C PHE A 683 -22.81 -4.23 -9.09
N GLU A 684 -24.10 -4.16 -8.86
CA GLU A 684 -24.80 -2.92 -8.47
C GLU A 684 -24.55 -2.54 -7.00
N HIS A 685 -24.20 -3.52 -6.16
CA HIS A 685 -23.97 -3.35 -4.73
C HIS A 685 -22.50 -3.46 -4.34
N VAL A 686 -21.60 -3.03 -5.22
CA VAL A 686 -20.15 -3.01 -4.95
C VAL A 686 -19.83 -2.11 -3.76
N ASN A 687 -18.97 -2.59 -2.88
CA ASN A 687 -18.54 -1.83 -1.72
C ASN A 687 -17.75 -0.59 -2.14
N PRO A 688 -18.22 0.64 -1.84
CA PRO A 688 -17.58 1.88 -2.26
C PRO A 688 -16.18 2.08 -1.65
N ALA A 689 -15.80 1.29 -0.65
CA ALA A 689 -14.47 1.33 -0.03
C ALA A 689 -13.38 0.65 -0.88
N GLN A 690 -13.77 -0.08 -1.94
CA GLN A 690 -12.82 -0.77 -2.80
C GLN A 690 -11.86 0.22 -3.47
N GLY A 691 -10.56 -0.04 -3.32
CA GLY A 691 -9.51 0.79 -3.91
C GLY A 691 -9.38 2.20 -3.30
N ARG A 692 -10.09 2.48 -2.19
CA ARG A 692 -10.02 3.76 -1.51
C ARG A 692 -9.25 3.68 -0.21
N THR A 693 -8.35 4.61 0.01
CA THR A 693 -7.67 4.77 1.29
C THR A 693 -8.60 5.47 2.28
N PRO A 694 -8.87 4.89 3.47
CA PRO A 694 -9.71 5.51 4.47
C PRO A 694 -9.11 6.84 4.93
N VAL A 695 -9.94 7.88 4.97
CA VAL A 695 -9.55 9.22 5.40
C VAL A 695 -9.70 9.40 6.90
N ASP A 696 -9.01 10.39 7.47
CA ASP A 696 -9.22 10.81 8.86
C ASP A 696 -10.60 11.45 9.00
N ALA A 697 -11.55 10.70 9.57
CA ALA A 697 -12.97 11.09 9.62
C ALA A 697 -13.25 12.41 10.35
N MET A 698 -12.33 12.85 11.23
CA MET A 698 -12.52 14.04 12.06
C MET A 698 -11.88 15.29 11.46
N TYR A 699 -10.75 15.15 10.78
CA TYR A 699 -9.92 16.27 10.36
C TYR A 699 -9.75 16.39 8.83
N PHE A 700 -10.32 15.47 8.05
CA PHE A 700 -10.28 15.53 6.59
C PHE A 700 -11.32 16.50 6.05
N ASP A 701 -10.90 17.47 5.24
CA ASP A 701 -11.77 18.49 4.61
C ASP A 701 -12.41 17.93 3.32
N HIS A 702 -13.59 17.33 3.47
CA HIS A 702 -14.35 16.71 2.37
C HIS A 702 -14.81 17.72 1.32
N GLU A 703 -15.16 18.96 1.72
CA GLU A 703 -15.63 19.98 0.78
C GLU A 703 -14.49 20.39 -0.16
N ARG A 704 -13.30 20.60 0.39
CA ARG A 704 -12.12 20.97 -0.39
C ARG A 704 -11.65 19.82 -1.29
N ALA A 705 -11.76 18.58 -0.82
CA ALA A 705 -11.49 17.39 -1.63
C ALA A 705 -12.42 17.30 -2.83
N GLN A 706 -13.72 17.54 -2.65
CA GLN A 706 -14.70 17.51 -3.73
C GLN A 706 -14.44 18.63 -4.76
N LEU A 707 -14.19 19.85 -4.30
CA LEU A 707 -13.83 20.97 -5.19
C LEU A 707 -12.56 20.69 -6.00
N ALA A 708 -11.61 20.00 -5.41
CA ALA A 708 -10.37 19.62 -6.09
C ALA A 708 -10.60 18.54 -7.15
N ILE A 709 -11.48 17.56 -6.88
CA ILE A 709 -11.90 16.52 -7.84
C ILE A 709 -12.63 17.17 -9.01
N ASP A 710 -13.61 18.01 -8.74
CA ASP A 710 -14.38 18.72 -9.77
C ASP A 710 -13.48 19.57 -10.69
N ALA A 711 -12.52 20.28 -10.09
CA ALA A 711 -11.53 21.07 -10.84
C ALA A 711 -10.57 20.19 -11.66
N ALA A 712 -10.23 19.00 -11.17
CA ALA A 712 -9.39 18.05 -11.90
C ALA A 712 -10.14 17.44 -13.09
N GLU A 713 -11.41 17.09 -12.91
CA GLU A 713 -12.28 16.60 -13.99
C GLU A 713 -12.48 17.66 -15.07
N GLU A 714 -12.71 18.91 -14.67
CA GLU A 714 -12.85 20.00 -15.65
C GLU A 714 -11.56 20.23 -16.44
N ARG A 715 -10.40 20.19 -15.78
CA ARG A 715 -9.09 20.25 -16.47
C ARG A 715 -8.88 19.04 -17.40
N ALA A 716 -9.30 17.84 -16.99
CA ALA A 716 -9.24 16.64 -17.82
C ALA A 716 -10.15 16.77 -19.05
N ARG A 717 -11.39 17.27 -18.88
CA ARG A 717 -12.33 17.56 -19.98
C ARG A 717 -11.74 18.59 -20.95
N ARG A 718 -11.16 19.69 -20.43
CA ARG A 718 -10.48 20.70 -21.27
C ARG A 718 -9.25 20.14 -21.98
N ARG A 719 -8.46 19.30 -21.32
CA ARG A 719 -7.31 18.61 -21.95
C ARG A 719 -7.77 17.61 -23.00
N HIS A 720 -8.86 16.89 -22.75
CA HIS A 720 -9.43 15.96 -23.70
C HIS A 720 -9.94 16.70 -24.92
N GLN A 721 -10.70 17.81 -24.75
CA GLN A 721 -11.13 18.69 -25.85
C GLN A 721 -9.95 19.27 -26.63
N ASN A 722 -8.86 19.63 -25.97
CA ASN A 722 -7.64 20.13 -26.63
C ASN A 722 -6.78 19.01 -27.26
N ARG A 723 -6.91 17.76 -26.79
CA ARG A 723 -6.16 16.59 -27.34
C ARG A 723 -6.81 16.00 -28.59
N ILE A 724 -8.13 16.11 -28.74
CA ILE A 724 -8.88 15.60 -29.90
C ILE A 724 -8.41 16.25 -31.21
N GLY A 725 -7.56 17.25 -31.15
CA GLY A 725 -7.13 17.98 -32.33
C GLY A 725 -5.66 17.93 -32.73
N ARG A 726 -4.76 17.39 -31.95
CA ARG A 726 -3.33 17.45 -32.33
C ARG A 726 -2.86 16.18 -33.06
N ARG A 727 -2.74 16.33 -34.39
CA ARG A 727 -2.17 15.30 -35.26
C ARG A 727 -0.77 15.68 -35.71
N VAL A 728 0.07 14.69 -35.94
CA VAL A 728 1.45 14.90 -36.43
C VAL A 728 1.47 14.56 -37.92
N ILE A 729 1.13 15.56 -38.75
CA ILE A 729 1.15 15.45 -40.22
C ILE A 729 2.04 16.58 -40.74
N ASP A 730 3.10 16.20 -41.44
CA ASP A 730 4.03 17.16 -42.05
C ASP A 730 3.57 17.50 -43.48
N HIS A 731 2.78 18.56 -43.60
CA HIS A 731 2.27 19.06 -44.86
C HIS A 731 2.01 20.57 -44.78
N PRO A 732 2.40 21.39 -45.79
CA PRO A 732 2.29 22.86 -45.73
C PRO A 732 0.85 23.37 -45.51
N ASN A 733 -0.15 22.66 -45.99
CA ASN A 733 -1.55 23.04 -45.83
C ASN A 733 -2.22 22.36 -44.63
N PHE A 734 -1.51 21.52 -43.85
CA PHE A 734 -2.06 20.91 -42.67
C PHE A 734 -1.82 21.80 -41.45
N HIS A 735 -2.88 22.09 -40.71
CA HIS A 735 -2.83 22.85 -39.46
C HIS A 735 -3.74 22.21 -38.42
N ASN A 736 -3.27 22.09 -37.19
CA ASN A 736 -4.08 21.64 -36.06
C ASN A 736 -5.05 22.72 -35.60
N PHE A 737 -5.92 23.19 -36.50
CA PHE A 737 -6.93 24.23 -36.28
C PHE A 737 -8.30 23.60 -36.03
N ASN A 738 -9.14 24.31 -35.25
CA ASN A 738 -10.59 24.09 -35.29
C ASN A 738 -11.22 24.80 -36.49
N ALA A 739 -12.52 24.58 -36.71
CA ALA A 739 -13.22 25.18 -37.87
C ALA A 739 -13.10 26.72 -37.90
N ILE A 740 -13.24 27.38 -36.75
CA ILE A 740 -13.20 28.87 -36.65
C ILE A 740 -11.78 29.37 -36.89
N GLN A 741 -10.77 28.70 -36.36
CA GLN A 741 -9.36 29.06 -36.61
C GLN A 741 -8.96 28.90 -38.08
N ALA A 742 -9.46 27.85 -38.74
CA ALA A 742 -9.22 27.63 -40.16
C ALA A 742 -9.90 28.70 -41.02
N GLN A 743 -11.13 29.10 -40.71
CA GLN A 743 -11.83 30.20 -41.38
C GLN A 743 -11.11 31.54 -41.18
N ASN A 744 -10.69 31.84 -39.95
CA ASN A 744 -9.95 33.07 -39.65
C ASN A 744 -8.59 33.14 -40.39
N PHE A 745 -7.90 32.01 -40.50
CA PHE A 745 -6.66 31.92 -41.28
C PHE A 745 -6.92 32.12 -42.77
N LEU A 746 -7.94 31.48 -43.33
CA LEU A 746 -8.33 31.62 -44.73
C LEU A 746 -8.92 32.96 -45.09
N ALA A 747 -9.42 33.74 -44.13
CA ALA A 747 -9.99 35.06 -44.37
C ALA A 747 -8.98 36.00 -45.05
N THR A 748 -7.72 35.92 -44.67
CA THR A 748 -6.62 36.75 -45.23
C THR A 748 -5.95 36.15 -46.48
N GLN A 749 -6.32 34.93 -46.88
CA GLN A 749 -5.77 34.22 -48.03
C GLN A 749 -6.59 34.45 -49.30
N PRO A 750 -6.02 34.28 -50.50
CA PRO A 750 -6.76 34.37 -51.77
C PRO A 750 -7.85 33.28 -51.89
N ARG A 751 -8.80 33.50 -52.82
CA ARG A 751 -9.80 32.47 -53.14
C ARG A 751 -9.11 31.20 -53.64
N GLY A 752 -9.70 30.03 -53.34
CA GLY A 752 -9.14 28.75 -53.66
C GLY A 752 -8.09 28.21 -52.64
N SER A 753 -7.68 29.04 -51.65
CA SER A 753 -6.78 28.58 -50.59
C SER A 753 -7.43 27.51 -49.73
N VAL A 754 -6.61 26.52 -49.29
CA VAL A 754 -7.09 25.36 -48.56
C VAL A 754 -6.29 25.13 -47.30
N VAL A 755 -6.99 24.69 -46.24
CA VAL A 755 -6.43 24.22 -44.99
C VAL A 755 -7.02 22.86 -44.69
N VAL A 756 -6.13 21.89 -44.43
CA VAL A 756 -6.47 20.57 -43.93
C VAL A 756 -6.33 20.59 -42.41
N ARG A 757 -7.28 20.07 -41.67
CA ARG A 757 -7.34 20.09 -40.23
C ARG A 757 -7.93 18.81 -39.66
N PRO A 758 -7.72 18.49 -38.38
CA PRO A 758 -8.42 17.39 -37.72
C PRO A 758 -9.94 17.56 -37.78
N SER A 759 -10.64 16.45 -38.00
CA SER A 759 -12.11 16.44 -38.01
C SER A 759 -12.65 16.26 -36.56
N SER A 760 -13.83 16.83 -36.29
CA SER A 760 -14.57 16.58 -35.06
C SER A 760 -15.27 15.20 -35.04
N ARG A 761 -15.24 14.44 -36.13
CA ARG A 761 -15.88 13.13 -36.25
C ARG A 761 -15.06 11.98 -35.67
N GLY A 762 -13.74 12.12 -35.56
CA GLY A 762 -12.87 11.09 -35.03
C GLY A 762 -11.42 11.22 -35.52
N MET A 763 -10.56 10.33 -35.01
CA MET A 763 -9.13 10.29 -35.38
C MET A 763 -8.90 9.67 -36.75
N ASP A 764 -9.89 9.04 -37.32
CA ASP A 764 -9.93 8.44 -38.67
C ASP A 764 -10.49 9.40 -39.74
N HIS A 765 -10.74 10.66 -39.36
CA HIS A 765 -11.25 11.68 -40.27
C HIS A 765 -10.39 12.94 -40.28
N LEU A 766 -10.24 13.54 -41.47
CA LEU A 766 -9.74 14.90 -41.67
C LEU A 766 -10.86 15.79 -42.20
N ALA A 767 -10.72 17.09 -41.95
CA ALA A 767 -11.61 18.08 -42.55
C ALA A 767 -10.80 19.03 -43.42
N VAL A 768 -11.12 19.07 -44.68
CA VAL A 768 -10.58 20.05 -45.64
C VAL A 768 -11.46 21.25 -45.66
N THR A 769 -10.92 22.42 -45.31
CA THR A 769 -11.60 23.69 -45.37
C THR A 769 -10.97 24.57 -46.44
N TRP A 770 -11.75 25.04 -47.42
CA TRP A 770 -11.23 25.91 -48.48
C TRP A 770 -12.13 27.15 -48.68
N LYS A 771 -11.49 28.22 -49.15
CA LYS A 771 -12.18 29.51 -49.35
C LYS A 771 -12.81 29.53 -50.71
N VAL A 772 -14.13 29.51 -50.74
CA VAL A 772 -14.93 29.58 -51.99
C VAL A 772 -15.03 31.04 -52.46
N ASP A 773 -15.36 31.94 -51.54
CA ASP A 773 -15.43 33.41 -51.75
C ASP A 773 -15.16 34.13 -50.41
N ASP A 774 -15.13 35.45 -50.44
CA ASP A 774 -14.97 36.27 -49.25
C ASP A 774 -16.12 36.01 -48.25
N GLY A 775 -15.73 35.46 -47.07
CA GLY A 775 -16.70 35.07 -46.05
C GLY A 775 -17.44 33.76 -46.33
N VAL A 776 -17.12 33.04 -47.39
CA VAL A 776 -17.76 31.75 -47.74
C VAL A 776 -16.72 30.62 -47.76
N TYR A 777 -16.87 29.65 -46.84
CA TYR A 777 -15.94 28.53 -46.69
C TYR A 777 -16.69 27.22 -46.82
N GLN A 778 -16.14 26.28 -47.56
CA GLN A 778 -16.65 24.91 -47.64
C GLN A 778 -15.81 23.96 -46.81
N HIS A 779 -16.45 23.08 -46.03
CA HIS A 779 -15.85 22.03 -45.28
C HIS A 779 -16.15 20.69 -45.97
N ILE A 780 -15.11 19.95 -46.27
CA ILE A 780 -15.19 18.62 -46.86
C ILE A 780 -14.67 17.61 -45.85
N ASP A 781 -15.43 16.57 -45.56
CA ASP A 781 -15.03 15.49 -44.67
C ASP A 781 -14.28 14.41 -45.46
N VAL A 782 -13.14 13.96 -44.95
CA VAL A 782 -12.24 13.01 -45.57
C VAL A 782 -12.02 11.86 -44.61
N LEU A 783 -12.44 10.67 -45.00
CA LEU A 783 -12.19 9.43 -44.27
C LEU A 783 -10.79 8.93 -44.58
N GLU A 784 -10.00 8.65 -43.58
CA GLU A 784 -8.65 8.07 -43.69
C GLU A 784 -8.70 6.56 -43.47
N LEU A 785 -8.11 5.83 -44.38
CA LEU A 785 -8.00 4.37 -44.35
C LEU A 785 -6.51 3.98 -44.32
N ASP A 786 -6.23 2.78 -43.80
CA ASP A 786 -4.89 2.18 -43.75
C ASP A 786 -3.86 3.09 -43.02
N LYS A 787 -4.17 3.44 -41.75
CA LYS A 787 -3.31 4.25 -40.90
C LYS A 787 -2.31 3.41 -40.14
N GLU A 788 -1.08 3.88 -39.99
CA GLU A 788 -0.06 3.24 -39.13
C GLU A 788 -0.32 3.44 -37.64
N ASN A 789 -0.88 4.59 -37.26
CA ASN A 789 -1.30 4.92 -35.91
C ASN A 789 -2.35 6.05 -35.94
N ASP A 790 -3.00 6.33 -34.82
CA ASP A 790 -4.06 7.33 -34.72
C ASP A 790 -3.63 8.76 -35.08
N TYR A 791 -2.34 9.07 -34.97
CA TYR A 791 -1.80 10.43 -35.19
C TYR A 791 -1.21 10.62 -36.58
N ALA A 792 -0.88 9.56 -37.31
CA ALA A 792 -0.33 9.59 -38.65
C ALA A 792 -1.42 9.81 -39.69
N LEU A 793 -1.01 10.25 -40.92
CA LEU A 793 -1.87 10.34 -42.08
C LEU A 793 -2.18 8.93 -42.61
N GLY A 794 -3.44 8.68 -42.95
CA GLY A 794 -3.84 7.44 -43.65
C GLY A 794 -3.28 7.36 -45.05
N ARG A 795 -2.97 6.16 -45.54
CA ARG A 795 -2.45 5.90 -46.89
C ARG A 795 -3.49 6.08 -47.99
N ILE A 796 -4.77 6.06 -47.65
CA ILE A 796 -5.89 6.27 -48.53
C ILE A 796 -6.82 7.31 -47.95
N LEU A 797 -7.07 8.40 -48.66
CA LEU A 797 -7.97 9.49 -48.32
C LEU A 797 -9.23 9.40 -49.14
N ARG A 798 -10.38 9.15 -48.50
CA ARG A 798 -11.65 8.96 -49.17
C ARG A 798 -12.62 10.11 -48.92
N VAL A 799 -13.09 10.74 -49.98
CA VAL A 799 -14.11 11.77 -49.91
C VAL A 799 -15.45 11.19 -50.33
N ALA A 800 -16.26 10.79 -49.37
CA ALA A 800 -17.63 10.24 -49.57
C ALA A 800 -17.75 9.44 -50.92
N ASP A 801 -18.70 9.78 -51.78
CA ASP A 801 -18.90 9.15 -53.10
C ASP A 801 -18.08 9.79 -54.23
N MET A 802 -17.10 10.67 -53.94
CA MET A 802 -16.41 11.49 -54.94
C MET A 802 -15.02 10.97 -55.30
N GLY A 803 -14.48 9.94 -54.58
CA GLY A 803 -13.20 9.34 -54.93
C GLY A 803 -12.27 9.05 -53.76
N SER A 804 -11.18 8.37 -54.05
CA SER A 804 -10.08 8.08 -53.11
C SER A 804 -8.79 8.66 -53.65
N TYR A 805 -7.96 9.20 -52.76
CA TYR A 805 -6.73 9.92 -53.06
C TYR A 805 -5.58 9.30 -52.27
N ALA A 806 -4.37 9.32 -52.83
CA ALA A 806 -3.20 8.65 -52.25
C ALA A 806 -2.58 9.46 -51.12
N ASP A 807 -2.61 10.77 -51.23
CA ASP A 807 -2.05 11.71 -50.20
C ASP A 807 -2.78 13.04 -50.19
N LEU A 808 -2.32 14.00 -49.36
CA LEU A 808 -2.92 15.32 -49.26
C LEU A 808 -2.69 16.21 -50.48
N ASP A 809 -1.55 16.05 -51.17
CA ASP A 809 -1.28 16.75 -52.39
C ASP A 809 -2.22 16.27 -53.50
N ASP A 810 -2.39 14.97 -53.67
CA ASP A 810 -3.33 14.36 -54.61
C ASP A 810 -4.77 14.84 -54.35
N LEU A 811 -5.19 14.87 -53.08
CA LEU A 811 -6.51 15.41 -52.68
C LEU A 811 -6.65 16.88 -53.02
N ILE A 812 -5.65 17.70 -52.78
CA ILE A 812 -5.73 19.17 -53.07
C ILE A 812 -5.72 19.41 -54.58
N VAL A 813 -4.84 18.75 -55.33
CA VAL A 813 -4.63 18.93 -56.78
C VAL A 813 -5.81 18.37 -57.58
N ASN A 814 -6.30 17.21 -57.25
CA ASN A 814 -7.31 16.48 -58.04
C ASN A 814 -8.75 16.62 -57.54
N HIS A 815 -8.97 17.15 -56.31
CA HIS A 815 -10.29 17.41 -55.79
C HIS A 815 -10.56 18.90 -55.57
N VAL A 816 -9.76 19.60 -54.76
CA VAL A 816 -10.08 20.98 -54.35
C VAL A 816 -9.79 21.98 -55.44
N ARG A 817 -8.60 21.89 -56.10
CA ARG A 817 -8.27 22.80 -57.21
C ARG A 817 -9.22 22.75 -58.43
N PRO A 818 -9.66 21.57 -58.88
CA PRO A 818 -10.66 21.50 -59.96
C PRO A 818 -12.01 22.12 -59.52
N MET A 819 -12.44 21.92 -58.26
CA MET A 819 -13.62 22.60 -57.74
C MET A 819 -13.47 24.12 -57.71
N ALA A 820 -12.31 24.63 -57.27
CA ALA A 820 -12.01 26.07 -57.28
C ALA A 820 -12.03 26.65 -58.70
N SER A 821 -11.46 25.92 -59.69
CA SER A 821 -11.51 26.31 -61.08
C SER A 821 -12.93 26.38 -61.66
N MET A 822 -13.81 25.44 -61.25
CA MET A 822 -15.24 25.48 -61.65
C MET A 822 -15.97 26.67 -61.04
N VAL A 823 -15.68 26.98 -59.74
CA VAL A 823 -16.21 28.17 -59.07
C VAL A 823 -15.77 29.45 -59.78
N GLU A 824 -14.51 29.56 -60.16
CA GLU A 824 -13.96 30.71 -60.87
C GLU A 824 -14.55 30.84 -62.27
N MET A 825 -14.76 29.73 -62.99
CA MET A 825 -15.42 29.71 -64.32
C MET A 825 -16.85 30.25 -64.21
N MET A 826 -17.59 29.84 -63.17
CA MET A 826 -18.98 30.33 -62.93
C MET A 826 -19.00 31.81 -62.56
N MET A 827 -18.10 32.26 -61.72
CA MET A 827 -18.06 33.65 -61.28
C MET A 827 -17.61 34.61 -62.38
N ASN A 828 -16.79 34.17 -63.31
CA ASN A 828 -16.37 34.93 -64.49
C ASN A 828 -17.42 34.97 -65.61
N HIS A 829 -18.50 34.22 -65.51
CA HIS A 829 -19.52 34.15 -66.52
C HIS A 829 -20.41 35.43 -66.47
N GLU A 830 -20.77 35.98 -67.61
CA GLU A 830 -21.56 37.26 -67.76
C GLU A 830 -22.89 37.25 -67.00
N LYS A 831 -23.51 36.09 -66.83
CA LYS A 831 -24.80 35.91 -66.10
C LYS A 831 -24.63 35.68 -64.60
N TYR A 832 -23.41 35.64 -64.04
CA TYR A 832 -23.20 35.63 -62.60
C TYR A 832 -23.48 37.02 -61.99
N LYS A 833 -24.27 37.08 -60.90
CA LYS A 833 -24.76 38.35 -60.32
C LYS A 833 -24.42 38.48 -58.82
N GLY A 834 -23.43 37.72 -58.36
CA GLY A 834 -22.96 37.82 -56.99
C GLY A 834 -23.60 36.80 -56.05
N ALA A 835 -23.36 36.96 -54.78
CA ALA A 835 -23.78 36.05 -53.72
C ALA A 835 -24.97 36.56 -52.89
N ASP A 836 -25.69 37.55 -53.37
CA ASP A 836 -26.90 38.12 -52.76
C ASP A 836 -28.16 37.68 -53.51
N GLU A 837 -28.96 36.83 -52.92
CA GLU A 837 -30.19 36.25 -53.45
C GLU A 837 -31.20 37.36 -53.80
N GLN A 838 -31.33 38.40 -52.96
CA GLN A 838 -32.25 39.51 -53.21
C GLN A 838 -31.78 40.32 -54.39
N ALA A 839 -30.53 40.63 -54.53
CA ALA A 839 -29.99 41.34 -55.68
C ALA A 839 -30.15 40.49 -56.98
N LEU A 840 -29.97 39.17 -56.90
CA LEU A 840 -30.21 38.24 -58.03
C LEU A 840 -31.67 38.26 -58.47
N HIS A 841 -32.65 38.20 -57.55
CA HIS A 841 -34.07 38.24 -57.85
C HIS A 841 -34.52 39.62 -58.37
N THR A 842 -33.97 40.72 -57.83
CA THR A 842 -34.19 42.07 -58.29
C THR A 842 -33.67 42.25 -59.73
N TYR A 843 -32.47 41.74 -60.03
CA TYR A 843 -31.92 41.75 -61.40
C TYR A 843 -32.85 41.06 -62.40
N LEU A 844 -33.25 39.80 -62.09
CA LEU A 844 -34.15 39.03 -62.98
C LEU A 844 -35.49 39.72 -63.16
N THR A 845 -36.07 40.40 -62.16
CA THR A 845 -37.30 41.09 -62.18
C THR A 845 -37.18 42.34 -63.07
N ASN A 846 -36.12 43.10 -62.89
CA ASN A 846 -35.92 44.37 -63.71
C ASN A 846 -35.68 44.03 -65.19
N VAL A 847 -34.83 42.96 -65.48
CA VAL A 847 -34.58 42.59 -66.88
C VAL A 847 -35.83 41.97 -67.54
N SER A 848 -36.67 41.25 -66.80
CA SER A 848 -37.93 40.71 -67.29
C SER A 848 -39.01 41.79 -67.51
N LEU A 849 -38.99 42.81 -66.69
CA LEU A 849 -39.86 43.97 -66.92
C LEU A 849 -39.47 44.77 -68.16
N ALA A 850 -38.20 44.94 -68.45
CA ALA A 850 -37.68 45.59 -69.68
C ALA A 850 -37.94 44.75 -70.93
N ASN A 851 -38.15 43.47 -70.85
CA ASN A 851 -38.41 42.53 -71.94
C ASN A 851 -39.49 41.51 -71.58
N PRO A 852 -40.81 41.93 -71.61
CA PRO A 852 -41.88 41.11 -71.02
C PRO A 852 -42.10 39.68 -71.58
N THR A 853 -41.77 39.46 -72.82
CA THR A 853 -41.95 38.16 -73.52
C THR A 853 -40.71 37.27 -73.56
N ARG A 854 -39.58 37.73 -73.03
CA ARG A 854 -38.31 37.03 -73.09
C ARG A 854 -37.97 36.31 -71.74
N SER A 855 -37.57 35.05 -71.80
CA SER A 855 -37.09 34.36 -70.62
C SER A 855 -35.70 34.88 -70.24
N VAL A 856 -35.43 34.94 -68.93
CA VAL A 856 -34.17 35.44 -68.36
C VAL A 856 -33.67 34.46 -67.26
N TYR A 857 -32.41 34.24 -67.27
CA TYR A 857 -31.75 33.46 -66.22
C TYR A 857 -30.47 34.18 -65.76
N ALA A 858 -30.07 33.85 -64.51
CA ALA A 858 -28.81 34.32 -63.97
C ALA A 858 -28.32 33.35 -62.87
N PHE A 859 -27.03 33.40 -62.52
CA PHE A 859 -26.41 32.60 -61.49
C PHE A 859 -26.07 33.44 -60.27
N GLY A 860 -26.28 32.86 -59.07
CA GLY A 860 -25.84 33.43 -57.79
C GLY A 860 -25.10 32.40 -56.96
N LEU A 861 -24.13 32.79 -56.18
CA LEU A 861 -23.43 31.91 -55.23
C LEU A 861 -24.33 31.69 -53.98
N ASN A 862 -24.55 30.44 -53.64
CA ASN A 862 -25.36 30.12 -52.47
C ASN A 862 -24.47 30.19 -51.18
N LYS A 863 -24.70 31.24 -50.36
CA LYS A 863 -23.97 31.42 -49.10
C LYS A 863 -24.38 30.44 -48.00
N GLN A 864 -25.63 29.95 -48.03
CA GLN A 864 -26.12 29.00 -47.03
C GLN A 864 -25.54 27.59 -47.25
N HIS A 865 -25.28 27.25 -48.51
CA HIS A 865 -24.72 25.97 -48.90
C HIS A 865 -23.45 26.17 -49.74
N PRO A 866 -22.27 26.40 -49.10
CA PRO A 866 -21.00 26.57 -49.80
C PRO A 866 -20.69 25.38 -50.70
N GLY A 867 -20.30 25.64 -51.94
CA GLY A 867 -20.11 24.60 -52.98
C GLY A 867 -21.32 24.42 -53.90
N TYR A 868 -22.37 25.26 -53.77
CA TYR A 868 -23.50 25.32 -54.69
C TYR A 868 -23.65 26.73 -55.25
N PHE A 869 -24.15 26.80 -56.47
CA PHE A 869 -24.69 27.97 -57.11
C PHE A 869 -26.18 27.84 -57.31
N ASP A 870 -26.91 28.94 -57.29
CA ASP A 870 -28.31 28.98 -57.59
C ASP A 870 -28.50 29.50 -59.02
N LEU A 871 -29.07 28.66 -59.91
CA LEU A 871 -29.56 29.07 -61.20
C LEU A 871 -30.97 29.55 -61.04
N ALA A 872 -31.18 30.84 -61.08
CA ALA A 872 -32.48 31.47 -61.01
C ALA A 872 -33.00 31.85 -62.39
N PHE A 873 -34.23 31.49 -62.66
CA PHE A 873 -34.88 31.64 -64.01
C PHE A 873 -36.28 32.25 -63.87
N LYS A 874 -36.58 33.11 -64.81
CA LYS A 874 -37.91 33.71 -65.00
C LYS A 874 -38.35 33.61 -66.42
N ALA A 875 -39.45 32.90 -66.66
CA ALA A 875 -39.91 32.56 -67.98
C ALA A 875 -40.54 33.85 -68.74
N ASN A 876 -41.23 34.74 -68.05
CA ASN A 876 -41.74 35.99 -68.54
C ASN A 876 -41.99 36.97 -67.36
N SER A 877 -42.45 38.20 -67.63
CA SER A 877 -42.64 39.24 -66.60
C SER A 877 -43.68 38.88 -65.49
N GLN A 878 -44.58 37.95 -65.79
CA GLN A 878 -45.69 37.58 -64.90
C GLN A 878 -45.34 36.22 -64.18
N ALA A 879 -44.37 35.50 -64.66
CA ALA A 879 -44.03 34.22 -64.09
C ALA A 879 -43.21 34.35 -62.73
N PRO A 880 -43.41 33.49 -61.78
CA PRO A 880 -42.56 33.48 -60.60
C PRO A 880 -41.12 33.08 -60.92
N ILE A 881 -40.18 33.58 -60.12
CA ILE A 881 -38.78 33.15 -60.24
C ILE A 881 -38.68 31.74 -59.72
N GLN A 882 -38.02 30.87 -60.48
CA GLN A 882 -37.70 29.49 -60.08
C GLN A 882 -36.19 29.35 -59.90
N THR A 883 -35.77 28.63 -58.86
CA THR A 883 -34.34 28.48 -58.56
C THR A 883 -33.99 27.00 -58.53
N TRP A 884 -32.88 26.62 -59.19
CA TRP A 884 -32.33 25.27 -59.23
C TRP A 884 -30.94 25.29 -58.62
N PRO A 885 -30.64 24.38 -57.64
CA PRO A 885 -29.30 24.28 -57.08
C PRO A 885 -28.36 23.57 -58.07
N VAL A 886 -27.22 24.18 -58.29
CA VAL A 886 -26.15 23.64 -59.13
C VAL A 886 -24.98 23.29 -58.22
N LYS A 887 -24.71 22.00 -58.00
CA LYS A 887 -23.58 21.52 -57.20
C LYS A 887 -22.27 21.58 -57.98
N VAL A 888 -21.24 22.14 -57.38
CA VAL A 888 -19.88 22.10 -57.92
C VAL A 888 -19.24 20.76 -57.58
N LEU A 889 -18.71 20.07 -58.56
CA LEU A 889 -17.95 18.84 -58.46
C LEU A 889 -16.52 19.09 -58.97
N PRO A 890 -15.54 18.19 -58.67
CA PRO A 890 -14.20 18.27 -59.25
C PRO A 890 -14.24 18.20 -60.77
N GLY A 891 -14.00 19.37 -61.45
CA GLY A 891 -13.99 19.47 -62.91
C GLY A 891 -15.37 19.42 -63.60
N ALA A 892 -16.52 19.52 -62.91
CA ALA A 892 -17.84 19.50 -63.50
C ALA A 892 -18.90 20.19 -62.63
N PHE A 893 -20.03 20.50 -63.22
CA PHE A 893 -21.26 20.88 -62.52
C PHE A 893 -22.30 19.75 -62.51
N LYS A 894 -23.14 19.74 -61.49
CA LYS A 894 -24.27 18.82 -61.37
C LYS A 894 -25.58 19.64 -61.22
N LEU A 895 -26.52 19.38 -62.16
CA LEU A 895 -27.85 19.94 -62.10
C LEU A 895 -28.90 18.83 -62.11
N GLY A 896 -29.62 18.66 -61.00
CA GLY A 896 -30.60 17.57 -60.86
C GLY A 896 -29.98 16.20 -61.05
N GLN A 897 -30.47 15.43 -62.05
CA GLN A 897 -29.94 14.12 -62.44
C GLN A 897 -28.74 14.19 -63.41
N ALA A 898 -28.54 15.33 -64.06
CA ALA A 898 -27.43 15.55 -64.97
C ALA A 898 -26.11 15.75 -64.19
N THR A 899 -25.25 14.80 -64.25
CA THR A 899 -23.91 14.82 -63.59
C THR A 899 -22.85 15.05 -64.68
N GLN A 900 -21.71 15.67 -64.33
CA GLN A 900 -20.53 15.85 -65.26
C GLN A 900 -20.76 16.87 -66.39
N LEU A 901 -21.34 18.01 -66.12
CA LEU A 901 -21.45 19.13 -67.02
C LEU A 901 -20.12 19.92 -66.96
N ALA A 902 -19.32 19.81 -67.99
CA ALA A 902 -17.93 20.30 -68.03
C ALA A 902 -17.78 21.81 -68.00
N ASP A 903 -18.74 22.56 -68.46
CA ASP A 903 -18.71 24.02 -68.50
C ASP A 903 -20.10 24.64 -68.27
N VAL A 904 -20.17 25.99 -68.20
CA VAL A 904 -21.41 26.72 -68.02
C VAL A 904 -22.30 26.64 -69.24
N ALA A 905 -21.77 26.43 -70.43
CA ALA A 905 -22.52 26.23 -71.65
C ALA A 905 -23.25 24.87 -71.62
N ALA A 906 -22.60 23.82 -71.22
CA ALA A 906 -23.20 22.47 -71.04
C ALA A 906 -24.30 22.56 -69.96
N LEU A 907 -24.03 23.27 -68.82
CA LEU A 907 -24.97 23.49 -67.75
C LEU A 907 -26.25 24.22 -68.23
N THR A 908 -26.09 25.30 -69.00
CA THR A 908 -27.25 26.03 -69.53
C THR A 908 -28.04 25.24 -70.54
N ASN A 909 -27.39 24.40 -71.37
CA ASN A 909 -28.04 23.51 -72.30
C ASN A 909 -28.79 22.38 -71.57
N ALA A 910 -28.21 21.77 -70.57
CA ALA A 910 -28.86 20.78 -69.73
C ALA A 910 -30.09 21.38 -69.00
N PHE A 911 -29.97 22.61 -68.49
CA PHE A 911 -31.11 23.31 -67.93
C PHE A 911 -32.23 23.52 -68.93
N LYS A 912 -31.92 24.05 -70.13
CA LYS A 912 -32.92 24.22 -71.18
C LYS A 912 -33.61 22.92 -71.52
N THR A 913 -32.90 21.85 -71.64
CA THR A 913 -33.48 20.54 -71.95
C THR A 913 -34.39 20.01 -70.85
N GLN A 914 -33.98 20.15 -69.58
CA GLN A 914 -34.78 19.75 -68.42
C GLN A 914 -36.03 20.60 -68.30
N TYR A 915 -35.93 21.93 -68.49
CA TYR A 915 -37.05 22.86 -68.47
C TYR A 915 -38.06 22.59 -69.60
N MET A 916 -37.61 22.34 -70.82
CA MET A 916 -38.46 21.94 -71.94
C MET A 916 -39.18 20.62 -71.74
N ALA A 917 -38.49 19.60 -71.16
CA ALA A 917 -39.09 18.34 -70.79
C ALA A 917 -40.20 18.43 -69.75
N GLN A 918 -40.02 19.33 -68.79
CA GLN A 918 -41.06 19.63 -67.76
C GLN A 918 -42.25 20.39 -68.33
N THR A 919 -42.04 21.24 -69.32
CA THR A 919 -43.11 22.03 -69.95
C THR A 919 -43.84 21.28 -71.09
N SER A 920 -43.20 20.29 -71.76
CA SER A 920 -43.82 19.49 -72.84
C SER A 920 -44.57 18.20 -72.33
N GLY A 921 -44.37 17.79 -71.09
CA GLY A 921 -45.16 16.71 -70.45
C GLY A 921 -46.58 17.09 -70.02
N GLY A 922 -46.97 18.27 -70.23
CA GLY A 922 -48.27 18.86 -69.78
C GLY A 922 -49.39 18.91 -70.76
N ARG A 923 -49.44 18.08 -71.85
CA ARG A 923 -50.63 17.99 -72.80
C ARG A 923 -51.16 16.56 -72.80
N GLY A 924 -51.88 16.18 -71.73
CA GLY A 924 -52.60 14.89 -71.64
C GLY A 924 -53.24 14.75 -70.26
N ASP A 925 -54.60 14.93 -70.19
CA ASP A 925 -55.54 14.71 -69.12
C ASP A 925 -55.57 15.76 -67.98
N ARG A 926 -56.62 16.55 -68.10
CA ARG A 926 -57.23 17.20 -66.97
C ARG A 926 -58.09 16.21 -66.17
N THR A 927 -57.59 15.77 -65.06
CA THR A 927 -58.40 15.58 -63.84
C THR A 927 -57.43 15.32 -62.65
N SER A 928 -57.72 16.03 -61.57
CA SER A 928 -57.03 15.96 -60.24
C SER A 928 -55.69 16.74 -60.12
N ALA A 929 -55.78 17.89 -59.58
CA ALA A 929 -54.63 18.53 -58.88
C ALA A 929 -54.11 17.65 -57.80
N PRO A 930 -52.76 17.52 -57.66
CA PRO A 930 -52.22 17.75 -56.35
C PRO A 930 -51.28 18.94 -56.33
N HIS A 931 -51.50 19.81 -55.37
CA HIS A 931 -50.49 20.73 -54.85
C HIS A 931 -49.25 19.95 -54.50
N GLY A 932 -48.25 19.97 -55.34
CA GLY A 932 -46.95 19.47 -55.08
C GLY A 932 -45.99 20.64 -54.94
N GLY A 933 -46.14 21.43 -53.86
CA GLY A 933 -45.03 22.19 -53.33
C GLY A 933 -43.96 21.21 -52.91
N MET A 934 -42.76 21.27 -53.48
CA MET A 934 -41.60 20.57 -52.94
C MET A 934 -41.43 21.06 -51.52
N THR A 935 -41.84 20.23 -50.58
CA THR A 935 -41.63 20.43 -49.17
C THR A 935 -40.13 20.55 -48.87
N PRO A 936 -39.76 21.43 -47.92
CA PRO A 936 -38.37 21.60 -47.50
C PRO A 936 -37.71 20.32 -46.89
N GLY A 937 -38.41 19.17 -46.91
CA GLY A 937 -37.96 17.93 -46.26
C GLY A 937 -36.79 17.22 -46.91
N TYR A 938 -36.42 17.48 -48.15
CA TYR A 938 -35.26 16.85 -48.79
C TYR A 938 -33.92 17.51 -48.47
N TYR A 939 -33.94 18.73 -47.85
CA TYR A 939 -32.70 19.39 -47.42
C TYR A 939 -32.25 19.01 -46.00
N LEU A 940 -33.10 18.46 -45.16
CA LEU A 940 -32.79 18.12 -43.78
C LEU A 940 -31.95 16.82 -43.59
N SER A 941 -31.84 15.95 -44.58
CA SER A 941 -31.02 14.74 -44.49
C SER A 941 -29.54 14.95 -44.85
N LEU A 942 -29.17 16.12 -45.39
CA LEU A 942 -27.79 16.49 -45.73
C LEU A 942 -27.15 17.49 -44.73
N ILE A 943 -27.92 18.01 -43.74
CA ILE A 943 -27.47 19.00 -42.75
C ILE A 943 -26.96 18.32 -41.48
N HIS A 944 -27.14 17.04 -41.31
CA HIS A 944 -26.58 16.26 -40.20
C HIS A 944 -25.29 15.48 -40.57
N ILE A 945 -24.47 16.07 -41.38
CA ILE A 945 -23.13 15.56 -41.63
C ILE A 945 -22.10 16.68 -41.39
#